data_925a8a0aac1325e808fae27db37ad495
#
_entry.id   925a8a0aac1325e808fae27db37ad495
#
_cell.length_a   1.000
_cell.length_b   1.000
_cell.length_c   1.000
_cell.angle_alpha   90.00
_cell.angle_beta   90.00
_cell.angle_gamma   90.00
#
_symmetry.space_group_name_H-M   'P 1'
#
loop_
_entity.id
_entity.type
_entity.pdbx_description
1 polymer ?
#
loop_
_entity_poly.entity_id
_entity_poly.type
_entity_poly.pdbx_seq_one_letter_code
_entity_poly.pdbx_strand_id
1 'polypeptide(L)'
;MEKKAKMSNKTFKRVWITVLSLVLVLAVAVNIAISIFESYVNNYLGYGTYEIIENPNTSDWDSQYYKLDYDNANGALNAALAMSERVEAEGIVLMKNAGVLPLQSGASVTMLGRDAADSVYGGSGSGSVDIDTAVTARHGMENAGFRVNQTVYDILSAYASSNAKADIVMDNPSASSYYIGEMPVSGYTGNAVASFAQYNDAAVVYIGRGGGEGGDLTCDMQGWDSNYTQGQHQLELNKDEKDMIALAKQHFDKVVVIINSSNAMELGELENDPGVDAILWVGSPGQVGFNAVGQVLSGGVNPSGRTADIYPADFTKDPTFVNFGDYAYSNINGGYFVHYEEGIYYGYRYYETAAAEGFINYDEAVVYPFGHGLSYTDFSWSIAGQRLGDVDGDIEIDVTVTNTGSVAGKDVVQLYYSAPYTKGGIEKSQVVLGAFAKTKLLNAGESETVTLKMAVEDMASYDYKNAKAYVLEKGVYQLLIQNDSHNLKDDISAISYDVSATVTYKDGRSGDKIPVTNQFDDVNVLFTDSKQDGYITDFSRADFAGTFPTAPTAADMLATEAVVAGFVPYNAAAVNAESDVDMPATGIQSGLSLIDLRGLDYDDPLWEVFLDQLTIDDMLTVTLNGAYHTEVLKSIGKPATTELDGPAGFTSFMGNINCTSYPSAVVMASTFNAELMYEMGEVLGNEALANKINGWYAPGMNNHRSPFAGRNFEYYSEDPVLSGIIGEACVSGLASKGVYAFIKHYAVNDQETNRVNNGVAAWVNEQALREIYLRPFEITIKSASSEMHYFSDEEGTVFTKNIGATAVMSSFNRIGAVWAGGSYPLMTTVLRDEWGFEGYVITDFNLYDFMVPDQGVYAGSDLTLTFTPMKSMQDATSAASVTNMRNAMHNILYTTANSNAMNGLVSGAQIIRHTPTWRFVQIGADIAIGLFLIAGVLWVVIRTRRYKDEVANV
;
A
#
# COMPACT_ATOMS: atom_id res chain seq x y z
N MET A 1 -49.65 54.66 -20.59
CA MET A 1 -49.10 53.95 -19.43
C MET A 1 -50.11 52.95 -18.92
N GLU A 2 -49.91 51.67 -19.27
CA GLU A 2 -50.75 50.62 -18.72
C GLU A 2 -50.62 50.49 -17.24
N LYS A 3 -51.70 50.63 -16.47
CA LYS A 3 -51.71 50.37 -15.02
C LYS A 3 -51.44 48.88 -14.80
N LYS A 4 -50.22 48.49 -14.44
CA LYS A 4 -49.94 47.13 -13.95
C LYS A 4 -50.97 46.76 -12.88
N ALA A 5 -51.75 45.72 -13.13
CA ALA A 5 -52.78 45.24 -12.20
C ALA A 5 -52.13 44.87 -10.85
N LYS A 6 -52.49 45.56 -9.76
CA LYS A 6 -52.01 45.29 -8.40
C LYS A 6 -52.53 43.91 -7.98
N MET A 7 -51.60 43.02 -7.62
CA MET A 7 -51.91 41.67 -7.08
C MET A 7 -52.94 41.78 -5.91
N SER A 8 -53.98 40.90 -5.94
CA SER A 8 -54.96 40.88 -4.87
C SER A 8 -54.35 40.53 -3.52
N ASN A 9 -54.91 41.05 -2.42
CA ASN A 9 -54.36 40.79 -1.07
C ASN A 9 -54.43 39.29 -0.71
N LYS A 10 -55.44 38.58 -1.22
CA LYS A 10 -55.58 37.12 -1.03
C LYS A 10 -54.48 36.35 -1.75
N THR A 11 -54.19 36.73 -3.00
CA THR A 11 -53.07 36.12 -3.80
C THR A 11 -51.71 36.46 -3.19
N PHE A 12 -51.52 37.73 -2.80
CA PHE A 12 -50.27 38.18 -2.12
C PHE A 12 -50.00 37.36 -0.86
N LYS A 13 -50.98 37.20 0.01
CA LYS A 13 -50.81 36.39 1.23
C LYS A 13 -50.44 34.95 0.91
N ARG A 14 -51.17 34.31 -0.02
CA ARG A 14 -50.89 32.92 -0.40
C ARG A 14 -49.47 32.76 -0.91
N VAL A 15 -49.06 33.63 -1.84
CA VAL A 15 -47.69 33.58 -2.39
C VAL A 15 -46.64 33.72 -1.29
N TRP A 16 -46.74 34.76 -0.45
CA TRP A 16 -45.76 35.03 0.58
C TRP A 16 -45.74 33.99 1.71
N ILE A 17 -46.90 33.48 2.14
CA ILE A 17 -46.95 32.40 3.13
C ILE A 17 -46.30 31.15 2.53
N THR A 18 -46.59 30.81 1.26
CA THR A 18 -45.95 29.67 0.59
C THR A 18 -44.42 29.89 0.53
N VAL A 19 -43.93 31.04 0.07
CA VAL A 19 -42.48 31.34 0.00
C VAL A 19 -41.81 31.23 1.37
N LEU A 20 -42.37 31.86 2.39
CA LEU A 20 -41.84 31.84 3.74
C LEU A 20 -41.82 30.43 4.35
N SER A 21 -42.89 29.63 4.07
CA SER A 21 -42.97 28.23 4.52
C SER A 21 -41.94 27.39 3.81
N LEU A 22 -41.72 27.55 2.50
CA LEU A 22 -40.71 26.81 1.73
C LEU A 22 -39.29 27.14 2.21
N VAL A 23 -39.00 28.45 2.45
CA VAL A 23 -37.69 28.86 2.98
C VAL A 23 -37.43 28.27 4.37
N LEU A 24 -38.45 28.28 5.26
CA LEU A 24 -38.32 27.68 6.58
C LEU A 24 -38.07 26.18 6.49
N VAL A 25 -38.87 25.46 5.68
CA VAL A 25 -38.71 24.01 5.52
C VAL A 25 -37.34 23.65 4.94
N LEU A 26 -36.88 24.41 3.94
CA LEU A 26 -35.56 24.20 3.35
C LEU A 26 -34.44 24.48 4.37
N ALA A 27 -34.52 25.55 5.11
CA ALA A 27 -33.53 25.86 6.15
C ALA A 27 -33.47 24.78 7.23
N VAL A 28 -34.61 24.29 7.70
CA VAL A 28 -34.69 23.20 8.68
C VAL A 28 -34.11 21.92 8.08
N ALA A 29 -34.48 21.57 6.85
CA ALA A 29 -33.98 20.35 6.18
C ALA A 29 -32.45 20.38 5.99
N VAL A 30 -31.90 21.55 5.56
CA VAL A 30 -30.46 21.73 5.40
C VAL A 30 -29.75 21.61 6.74
N ASN A 31 -30.27 22.22 7.80
CA ASN A 31 -29.66 22.11 9.13
C ASN A 31 -29.71 20.70 9.69
N ILE A 32 -30.82 19.97 9.46
CA ILE A 32 -30.90 18.54 9.81
C ILE A 32 -29.86 17.75 9.04
N ALA A 33 -29.76 17.94 7.71
CA ALA A 33 -28.76 17.25 6.90
C ALA A 33 -27.34 17.54 7.36
N ILE A 34 -26.99 18.79 7.60
CA ILE A 34 -25.67 19.17 8.15
C ILE A 34 -25.41 18.50 9.50
N SER A 35 -26.42 18.40 10.36
CA SER A 35 -26.26 17.75 11.68
C SER A 35 -26.07 16.23 11.54
N ILE A 36 -26.76 15.59 10.61
CA ILE A 36 -26.64 14.14 10.37
C ILE A 36 -25.26 13.80 9.73
N PHE A 37 -24.81 14.62 8.79
CA PHE A 37 -23.57 14.42 8.05
C PHE A 37 -22.42 15.32 8.52
N GLU A 38 -22.40 15.69 9.79
CA GLU A 38 -21.41 16.63 10.32
C GLU A 38 -19.97 16.17 10.12
N SER A 39 -19.68 14.90 10.33
CA SER A 39 -18.33 14.36 10.13
C SER A 39 -17.89 14.47 8.66
N TYR A 40 -18.79 14.18 7.73
CA TYR A 40 -18.53 14.35 6.30
C TYR A 40 -18.28 15.81 5.92
N VAL A 41 -19.10 16.73 6.44
CA VAL A 41 -18.91 18.19 6.21
C VAL A 41 -17.59 18.68 6.82
N ASN A 42 -17.23 18.21 7.99
CA ASN A 42 -15.96 18.54 8.64
C ASN A 42 -14.75 18.09 7.81
N ASN A 43 -14.80 16.92 7.17
CA ASN A 43 -13.73 16.44 6.30
C ASN A 43 -13.47 17.37 5.10
N TYR A 44 -14.56 17.91 4.50
CA TYR A 44 -14.43 18.83 3.36
C TYR A 44 -14.11 20.27 3.75
N LEU A 45 -14.67 20.76 4.86
CA LEU A 45 -14.63 22.16 5.25
C LEU A 45 -13.74 22.45 6.48
N GLY A 46 -13.16 21.39 7.06
CA GLY A 46 -12.26 21.42 8.19
C GLY A 46 -12.94 21.18 9.53
N TYR A 47 -12.25 20.43 10.41
CA TYR A 47 -12.71 20.05 11.77
C TYR A 47 -12.63 21.19 12.79
N GLY A 48 -12.03 22.32 12.46
CA GLY A 48 -11.68 23.37 13.41
C GLY A 48 -10.25 23.17 13.95
N THR A 49 -9.79 24.15 14.71
CA THR A 49 -8.48 24.12 15.34
C THR A 49 -8.60 23.72 16.81
N TYR A 50 -7.51 23.21 17.35
CA TYR A 50 -7.36 22.92 18.77
C TYR A 50 -6.37 23.91 19.39
N GLU A 51 -6.62 24.28 20.63
CA GLU A 51 -5.69 24.99 21.47
C GLU A 51 -5.40 24.16 22.71
N ILE A 52 -4.12 23.96 22.99
CA ILE A 52 -3.66 23.30 24.21
C ILE A 52 -3.41 24.38 25.21
N ILE A 53 -4.14 24.38 26.34
CA ILE A 53 -3.85 25.18 27.51
C ILE A 53 -2.85 24.39 28.35
N GLU A 54 -1.61 24.85 28.37
CA GLU A 54 -0.55 24.26 29.16
C GLU A 54 -0.85 24.33 30.67
N ASN A 55 -0.35 23.37 31.42
CA ASN A 55 -0.33 23.42 32.87
C ASN A 55 0.76 24.42 33.28
N PRO A 56 0.45 25.48 34.03
CA PRO A 56 1.45 26.49 34.44
C PRO A 56 2.64 25.91 35.23
N ASN A 57 2.46 24.77 35.89
CA ASN A 57 3.51 24.11 36.66
C ASN A 57 4.50 23.30 35.83
N THR A 58 4.20 23.10 34.53
CA THR A 58 5.02 22.29 33.60
C THR A 58 5.47 23.11 32.39
N SER A 59 5.42 24.42 32.45
CA SER A 59 5.74 25.33 31.34
C SER A 59 7.19 25.27 30.87
N ASP A 60 8.09 24.71 31.67
CA ASP A 60 9.50 24.49 31.37
C ASP A 60 9.81 23.03 30.88
N TRP A 61 8.79 22.19 30.79
CA TRP A 61 8.96 20.84 30.26
C TRP A 61 8.99 20.85 28.73
N ASP A 62 9.88 20.04 28.14
CA ASP A 62 9.94 19.88 26.69
C ASP A 62 8.86 18.90 26.20
N SER A 63 7.64 19.39 26.14
CA SER A 63 6.46 18.62 25.74
C SER A 63 6.35 18.39 24.22
N GLN A 64 7.30 18.90 23.43
CA GLN A 64 7.41 18.56 22.01
C GLN A 64 8.18 17.25 21.86
N TYR A 65 7.50 16.14 22.10
CA TYR A 65 8.10 14.79 22.07
C TYR A 65 8.74 14.43 20.74
N TYR A 66 8.18 14.94 19.65
CA TYR A 66 8.66 14.76 18.28
C TYR A 66 8.82 16.12 17.63
N LYS A 67 10.00 16.39 17.11
CA LYS A 67 10.37 17.69 16.57
C LYS A 67 10.62 17.62 15.07
N LEU A 68 10.22 18.68 14.38
CA LEU A 68 10.60 18.91 12.98
C LEU A 68 12.12 19.17 12.90
N ASP A 69 12.81 18.46 12.02
CA ASP A 69 14.27 18.62 11.84
C ASP A 69 14.61 19.84 10.98
N TYR A 70 13.62 20.45 10.35
CA TYR A 70 13.75 21.58 9.44
C TYR A 70 13.16 22.86 10.04
N ASP A 71 13.63 24.02 9.57
CA ASP A 71 13.17 25.32 10.06
C ASP A 71 11.66 25.59 9.85
N ASN A 72 11.07 24.96 8.82
CA ASN A 72 9.67 25.12 8.44
C ASN A 72 9.20 24.04 7.44
N ALA A 73 7.91 24.05 7.11
CA ALA A 73 7.29 23.11 6.19
C ALA A 73 7.91 23.09 4.79
N ASN A 74 8.39 24.23 4.27
CA ASN A 74 9.07 24.24 2.98
C ASN A 74 10.43 23.54 3.04
N GLY A 75 11.11 23.60 4.18
CA GLY A 75 12.34 22.84 4.41
C GLY A 75 12.09 21.33 4.36
N ALA A 76 11.03 20.86 5.02
CA ALA A 76 10.61 19.46 4.98
C ALA A 76 10.23 19.02 3.55
N LEU A 77 9.42 19.80 2.84
CA LEU A 77 9.02 19.52 1.46
C LEU A 77 10.23 19.43 0.52
N ASN A 78 11.20 20.35 0.61
CA ASN A 78 12.39 20.30 -0.22
C ASN A 78 13.26 19.07 0.06
N ALA A 79 13.36 18.64 1.32
CA ALA A 79 14.06 17.42 1.69
C ALA A 79 13.34 16.18 1.15
N ALA A 80 12.00 16.17 1.19
CA ALA A 80 11.20 15.08 0.66
C ALA A 80 11.31 14.98 -0.88
N LEU A 81 11.30 16.08 -1.60
CA LEU A 81 11.54 16.08 -3.06
C LEU A 81 12.94 15.53 -3.39
N ALA A 82 13.97 15.94 -2.64
CA ALA A 82 15.33 15.43 -2.84
C ALA A 82 15.42 13.92 -2.50
N MET A 83 14.70 13.46 -1.46
CA MET A 83 14.63 12.05 -1.11
C MET A 83 13.90 11.25 -2.18
N SER A 84 12.79 11.76 -2.72
CA SER A 84 12.04 11.14 -3.83
C SER A 84 12.92 10.92 -5.06
N GLU A 85 13.73 11.93 -5.45
CA GLU A 85 14.70 11.80 -6.55
C GLU A 85 15.78 10.77 -6.25
N ARG A 86 16.28 10.72 -4.98
CA ARG A 86 17.29 9.76 -4.54
C ARG A 86 16.76 8.33 -4.53
N VAL A 87 15.53 8.10 -4.10
CA VAL A 87 14.89 6.78 -4.11
C VAL A 87 14.79 6.26 -5.54
N GLU A 88 14.32 7.10 -6.46
CA GLU A 88 14.27 6.74 -7.88
C GLU A 88 15.68 6.42 -8.42
N ALA A 89 16.66 7.27 -8.14
CA ALA A 89 18.04 7.09 -8.61
C ALA A 89 18.65 5.75 -8.18
N GLU A 90 18.31 5.25 -6.99
CA GLU A 90 18.78 3.95 -6.47
C GLU A 90 17.89 2.78 -6.87
N GLY A 91 16.62 3.03 -7.28
CA GLY A 91 15.67 2.01 -7.68
C GLY A 91 15.68 1.69 -9.18
N ILE A 92 16.14 2.61 -10.02
CA ILE A 92 16.26 2.35 -11.47
C ILE A 92 17.11 1.12 -11.75
N VAL A 93 16.59 0.20 -12.57
CA VAL A 93 17.28 -1.04 -12.96
C VAL A 93 17.80 -0.94 -14.40
N LEU A 94 19.11 -1.07 -14.59
CA LEU A 94 19.70 -1.28 -15.91
C LEU A 94 19.61 -2.77 -16.25
N MET A 95 18.65 -3.12 -17.13
CA MET A 95 18.39 -4.53 -17.47
C MET A 95 19.31 -5.06 -18.56
N LYS A 96 19.57 -4.24 -19.59
CA LYS A 96 20.45 -4.55 -20.72
C LYS A 96 21.31 -3.35 -21.07
N ASN A 97 22.59 -3.56 -21.41
CA ASN A 97 23.50 -2.51 -21.95
C ASN A 97 24.59 -3.13 -22.82
N ALA A 98 24.47 -2.93 -24.13
CA ALA A 98 25.50 -3.31 -25.09
C ALA A 98 26.69 -2.31 -25.14
N GLY A 99 26.89 -1.52 -24.08
CA GLY A 99 27.95 -0.54 -23.96
C GLY A 99 27.61 0.83 -24.56
N VAL A 100 26.34 1.13 -24.81
CA VAL A 100 25.87 2.43 -25.32
C VAL A 100 25.57 3.43 -24.21
N LEU A 101 25.21 2.95 -23.01
CA LEU A 101 25.02 3.77 -21.82
C LEU A 101 26.29 3.78 -20.96
N PRO A 102 26.61 4.93 -20.31
CA PRO A 102 25.89 6.20 -20.40
C PRO A 102 26.11 6.92 -21.75
N LEU A 103 25.11 7.72 -22.14
CA LEU A 103 25.20 8.60 -23.31
C LEU A 103 26.13 9.78 -22.99
N GLN A 104 26.74 10.36 -24.03
CA GLN A 104 27.61 11.53 -23.85
C GLN A 104 26.81 12.74 -23.34
N SER A 105 27.40 13.51 -22.45
CA SER A 105 26.84 14.79 -22.00
C SER A 105 26.56 15.72 -23.18
N GLY A 106 25.38 16.33 -23.22
CA GLY A 106 24.97 17.23 -24.31
C GLY A 106 24.49 16.50 -25.58
N ALA A 107 24.33 15.19 -25.56
CA ALA A 107 23.81 14.43 -26.71
C ALA A 107 22.45 14.95 -27.16
N SER A 108 22.23 14.85 -28.47
CA SER A 108 20.97 15.23 -29.12
C SER A 108 20.14 13.97 -29.33
N VAL A 109 19.04 13.86 -28.63
CA VAL A 109 18.22 12.63 -28.57
C VAL A 109 16.82 12.85 -29.14
N THR A 110 16.27 11.81 -29.73
CA THR A 110 14.86 11.75 -30.10
C THR A 110 14.13 10.81 -29.17
N MET A 111 13.16 11.35 -28.42
CA MET A 111 12.23 10.58 -27.62
C MET A 111 11.11 10.06 -28.51
N LEU A 112 10.79 8.78 -28.40
CA LEU A 112 9.73 8.10 -29.15
C LEU A 112 8.78 7.42 -28.16
N GLY A 113 7.55 7.18 -28.60
CA GLY A 113 6.51 6.57 -27.78
C GLY A 113 5.61 7.61 -27.14
N ARG A 114 4.33 7.28 -27.04
CA ARG A 114 3.34 8.13 -26.37
C ARG A 114 3.76 8.48 -24.95
N ASP A 115 4.27 7.49 -24.21
CA ASP A 115 4.64 7.64 -22.79
C ASP A 115 5.82 8.61 -22.57
N ALA A 116 6.57 8.98 -23.62
CA ALA A 116 7.53 10.07 -23.53
C ALA A 116 6.88 11.43 -23.22
N ALA A 117 5.60 11.62 -23.64
CA ALA A 117 4.84 12.84 -23.41
C ALA A 117 3.68 12.68 -22.42
N ASP A 118 3.26 11.46 -22.14
CA ASP A 118 2.15 11.10 -21.24
C ASP A 118 2.55 9.91 -20.36
N SER A 119 3.60 10.13 -19.57
CA SER A 119 4.26 9.11 -18.76
C SER A 119 3.37 8.59 -17.62
N VAL A 120 3.69 7.38 -17.12
CA VAL A 120 3.12 6.80 -15.92
C VAL A 120 3.92 7.24 -14.70
N TYR A 121 3.41 8.18 -13.93
CA TYR A 121 4.08 8.71 -12.72
C TYR A 121 3.81 7.88 -11.47
N GLY A 122 2.65 7.23 -11.39
CA GLY A 122 2.18 6.39 -10.30
C GLY A 122 0.94 5.63 -10.76
N GLY A 123 0.29 4.90 -9.86
CA GLY A 123 -1.01 4.28 -10.14
C GLY A 123 -2.19 5.24 -9.96
N SER A 124 -3.41 4.72 -10.10
CA SER A 124 -4.65 5.44 -9.78
C SER A 124 -5.13 5.08 -8.36
N GLY A 125 -6.12 5.81 -7.85
CA GLY A 125 -6.69 5.59 -6.52
C GLY A 125 -5.88 6.19 -5.39
N SER A 126 -5.78 5.50 -4.27
CA SER A 126 -5.07 5.96 -3.06
C SER A 126 -3.59 6.23 -3.28
N GLY A 127 -2.96 5.51 -4.22
CA GLY A 127 -1.54 5.68 -4.60
C GLY A 127 -1.32 6.64 -5.77
N SER A 128 -2.26 7.53 -6.07
CA SER A 128 -2.13 8.50 -7.17
C SER A 128 -1.07 9.57 -6.89
N VAL A 129 -0.47 10.09 -7.98
CA VAL A 129 0.54 11.16 -7.95
C VAL A 129 -0.08 12.44 -8.50
N ASP A 130 0.23 13.60 -7.90
CA ASP A 130 -0.12 14.91 -8.45
C ASP A 130 0.77 15.22 -9.66
N ILE A 131 0.23 15.00 -10.85
CA ILE A 131 0.94 15.19 -12.11
C ILE A 131 1.12 16.66 -12.51
N ASP A 132 0.34 17.58 -11.95
CA ASP A 132 0.40 19.01 -12.32
C ASP A 132 1.74 19.65 -11.90
N THR A 133 2.38 19.07 -10.87
CA THR A 133 3.66 19.53 -10.34
C THR A 133 4.83 18.61 -10.71
N ALA A 134 4.56 17.53 -11.47
CA ALA A 134 5.55 16.51 -11.78
C ALA A 134 6.59 16.97 -12.82
N VAL A 135 7.82 16.49 -12.64
CA VAL A 135 8.88 16.62 -13.65
C VAL A 135 8.58 15.64 -14.79
N THR A 136 8.37 16.15 -15.99
CA THR A 136 8.11 15.31 -17.16
C THR A 136 9.36 14.56 -17.62
N ALA A 137 9.19 13.45 -18.33
CA ALA A 137 10.32 12.70 -18.91
C ALA A 137 11.24 13.61 -19.76
N ARG A 138 10.65 14.52 -20.54
CA ARG A 138 11.39 15.53 -21.30
C ARG A 138 12.21 16.46 -20.40
N HIS A 139 11.58 17.03 -19.36
CA HIS A 139 12.31 17.93 -18.45
C HIS A 139 13.43 17.21 -17.71
N GLY A 140 13.24 15.95 -17.32
CA GLY A 140 14.29 15.13 -16.73
C GLY A 140 15.51 14.96 -17.67
N MET A 141 15.26 14.72 -18.95
CA MET A 141 16.30 14.67 -19.98
C MET A 141 17.01 16.02 -20.14
N GLU A 142 16.27 17.12 -20.25
CA GLU A 142 16.82 18.48 -20.42
C GLU A 142 17.63 18.89 -19.16
N ASN A 143 17.16 18.57 -17.95
CA ASN A 143 17.85 18.83 -16.69
C ASN A 143 19.18 18.07 -16.60
N ALA A 144 19.27 16.88 -17.20
CA ALA A 144 20.50 16.11 -17.31
C ALA A 144 21.43 16.58 -18.45
N GLY A 145 21.05 17.64 -19.19
CA GLY A 145 21.85 18.30 -20.22
C GLY A 145 21.63 17.78 -21.65
N PHE A 146 20.69 16.90 -21.90
CA PHE A 146 20.35 16.43 -23.22
C PHE A 146 19.64 17.50 -24.06
N ARG A 147 19.82 17.46 -25.37
CA ARG A 147 19.05 18.24 -26.33
C ARG A 147 17.94 17.35 -26.92
N VAL A 148 16.71 17.62 -26.52
CA VAL A 148 15.55 16.81 -26.94
C VAL A 148 14.98 17.33 -28.26
N ASN A 149 14.59 16.41 -29.15
CA ASN A 149 13.91 16.69 -30.40
C ASN A 149 12.50 17.25 -30.16
N GLN A 150 12.40 18.58 -30.10
CA GLN A 150 11.15 19.29 -29.84
C GLN A 150 10.07 19.00 -30.91
N THR A 151 10.44 18.83 -32.19
CA THR A 151 9.49 18.55 -33.25
C THR A 151 8.74 17.25 -33.04
N VAL A 152 9.44 16.22 -32.58
CA VAL A 152 8.83 14.91 -32.26
C VAL A 152 8.01 14.99 -30.97
N TYR A 153 8.56 15.62 -29.95
CA TYR A 153 7.87 15.77 -28.67
C TYR A 153 6.53 16.51 -28.79
N ASP A 154 6.48 17.59 -29.61
CA ASP A 154 5.23 18.34 -29.85
C ASP A 154 4.15 17.46 -30.52
N ILE A 155 4.57 16.58 -31.44
CA ILE A 155 3.66 15.63 -32.10
C ILE A 155 3.13 14.61 -31.10
N LEU A 156 4.00 14.04 -30.26
CA LEU A 156 3.62 13.10 -29.21
C LEU A 156 2.65 13.73 -28.20
N SER A 157 2.95 14.94 -27.73
CA SER A 157 2.07 15.69 -26.81
C SER A 157 0.71 15.99 -27.41
N ALA A 158 0.66 16.39 -28.69
CA ALA A 158 -0.59 16.64 -29.39
C ALA A 158 -1.41 15.33 -29.57
N TYR A 159 -0.73 14.24 -29.88
CA TYR A 159 -1.35 12.93 -30.01
C TYR A 159 -1.91 12.46 -28.66
N ALA A 160 -1.11 12.49 -27.62
CA ALA A 160 -1.50 12.08 -26.27
C ALA A 160 -2.72 12.86 -25.74
N SER A 161 -2.73 14.18 -25.97
CA SER A 161 -3.85 15.04 -25.56
C SER A 161 -5.16 14.79 -26.33
N SER A 162 -5.08 14.15 -27.49
CA SER A 162 -6.23 13.95 -28.40
C SER A 162 -6.75 12.52 -28.44
N ASN A 163 -6.01 11.57 -27.87
CA ASN A 163 -6.33 10.14 -27.93
C ASN A 163 -6.33 9.53 -26.51
N ALA A 164 -7.33 8.72 -26.23
CA ALA A 164 -7.45 8.02 -24.96
C ALA A 164 -6.35 6.94 -24.79
N LYS A 165 -6.04 6.59 -23.54
CA LYS A 165 -5.28 5.42 -23.15
C LYS A 165 -6.03 4.62 -22.09
N ALA A 166 -5.43 3.58 -21.56
CA ALA A 166 -6.00 2.81 -20.46
C ALA A 166 -6.45 3.73 -19.32
N ASP A 167 -7.64 3.46 -18.79
CA ASP A 167 -8.24 4.18 -17.68
C ASP A 167 -8.96 3.16 -16.78
N ILE A 168 -8.39 2.90 -15.64
CA ILE A 168 -8.97 2.00 -14.63
C ILE A 168 -9.94 2.83 -13.79
N VAL A 169 -11.23 2.55 -13.94
CA VAL A 169 -12.27 3.17 -13.13
C VAL A 169 -12.47 2.35 -11.86
N MET A 170 -12.10 2.92 -10.72
CA MET A 170 -12.13 2.27 -9.41
C MET A 170 -13.47 1.54 -9.18
N ASP A 171 -13.39 0.26 -8.85
CA ASP A 171 -14.53 -0.61 -8.53
C ASP A 171 -15.60 -0.70 -9.63
N ASN A 172 -15.26 -0.34 -10.86
CA ASN A 172 -16.17 -0.40 -12.02
C ASN A 172 -15.49 -0.96 -13.27
N PRO A 173 -15.22 -2.28 -13.34
CA PRO A 173 -14.55 -2.91 -14.47
C PRO A 173 -15.26 -2.65 -15.81
N SER A 174 -16.60 -2.53 -15.80
CA SER A 174 -17.37 -2.29 -17.00
C SER A 174 -17.20 -0.89 -17.60
N ALA A 175 -16.71 0.07 -16.82
CA ALA A 175 -16.38 1.42 -17.25
C ALA A 175 -14.89 1.59 -17.57
N SER A 176 -14.05 0.65 -17.14
CA SER A 176 -12.61 0.67 -17.38
C SER A 176 -12.26 0.43 -18.85
N SER A 177 -11.12 0.93 -19.27
CA SER A 177 -10.54 0.74 -20.61
C SER A 177 -9.10 0.27 -20.48
N TYR A 178 -8.73 -0.72 -21.29
CA TYR A 178 -7.37 -1.29 -21.33
C TYR A 178 -6.60 -0.93 -22.60
N TYR A 179 -7.11 -0.01 -23.40
CA TYR A 179 -6.48 0.45 -24.62
C TYR A 179 -5.14 1.14 -24.36
N ILE A 180 -4.04 0.64 -24.95
CA ILE A 180 -2.71 1.21 -24.74
C ILE A 180 -2.58 2.56 -25.37
N GLY A 181 -3.07 2.73 -26.60
CA GLY A 181 -3.13 4.01 -27.26
C GLY A 181 -1.78 4.52 -27.77
N GLU A 182 -0.82 3.63 -28.07
CA GLU A 182 0.44 4.05 -28.70
C GLU A 182 0.19 4.70 -30.05
N MET A 183 1.03 5.68 -30.39
CA MET A 183 0.93 6.39 -31.66
C MET A 183 1.45 5.53 -32.82
N PRO A 184 0.62 5.20 -33.81
CA PRO A 184 1.08 4.46 -34.97
C PRO A 184 2.19 5.20 -35.72
N VAL A 185 3.14 4.49 -36.32
CA VAL A 185 4.30 5.07 -37.03
C VAL A 185 3.93 6.07 -38.11
N SER A 186 2.72 5.98 -38.68
CA SER A 186 2.18 6.98 -39.63
C SER A 186 1.97 8.37 -39.00
N GLY A 187 1.92 8.47 -37.68
CA GLY A 187 1.85 9.73 -36.92
C GLY A 187 3.17 10.49 -36.93
N TYR A 188 4.29 9.81 -37.10
CA TYR A 188 5.59 10.43 -37.25
C TYR A 188 5.70 11.00 -38.71
N THR A 189 5.14 12.18 -38.92
CA THR A 189 5.08 12.83 -40.22
C THR A 189 6.46 13.10 -40.81
N GLY A 190 6.53 13.48 -42.10
CA GLY A 190 7.78 13.76 -42.79
C GLY A 190 8.67 14.80 -42.09
N ASN A 191 8.10 15.80 -41.41
CA ASN A 191 8.89 16.76 -40.61
C ASN A 191 9.51 16.12 -39.37
N ALA A 192 8.80 15.20 -38.71
CA ALA A 192 9.34 14.44 -37.57
C ALA A 192 10.54 13.59 -38.00
N VAL A 193 10.37 12.77 -39.05
CA VAL A 193 11.44 11.91 -39.59
C VAL A 193 12.62 12.76 -40.11
N ALA A 194 12.35 13.90 -40.77
CA ALA A 194 13.42 14.81 -41.21
C ALA A 194 14.22 15.42 -40.06
N SER A 195 13.62 15.61 -38.89
CA SER A 195 14.28 16.14 -37.70
C SER A 195 15.22 15.11 -37.00
N PHE A 196 15.03 13.81 -37.24
CA PHE A 196 15.90 12.77 -36.68
C PHE A 196 17.37 13.01 -36.96
N ALA A 197 17.71 13.44 -38.18
CA ALA A 197 19.12 13.71 -38.57
C ALA A 197 19.84 14.78 -37.72
N GLN A 198 19.08 15.62 -36.98
CA GLN A 198 19.64 16.66 -36.11
C GLN A 198 19.71 16.21 -34.64
N TYR A 199 18.99 15.13 -34.31
CA TYR A 199 18.86 14.60 -32.95
C TYR A 199 19.10 13.08 -32.96
N ASN A 200 20.23 12.65 -33.52
CA ASN A 200 20.52 11.28 -33.90
C ASN A 200 21.56 10.59 -33.01
N ASP A 201 21.98 11.18 -31.90
CA ASP A 201 22.94 10.54 -31.00
C ASP A 201 22.35 9.28 -30.34
N ALA A 202 21.03 9.27 -30.10
CA ALA A 202 20.26 8.09 -29.69
C ALA A 202 18.75 8.29 -29.92
N ALA A 203 18.02 7.20 -30.17
CA ALA A 203 16.59 7.12 -29.90
C ALA A 203 16.36 6.63 -28.46
N VAL A 204 15.49 7.31 -27.72
CA VAL A 204 15.03 6.91 -26.39
C VAL A 204 13.55 6.60 -26.49
N VAL A 205 13.20 5.32 -26.46
CA VAL A 205 11.86 4.79 -26.68
C VAL A 205 11.20 4.53 -25.34
N TYR A 206 10.03 5.14 -25.09
CA TYR A 206 9.27 4.97 -23.84
C TYR A 206 8.10 4.01 -24.08
N ILE A 207 7.98 3.02 -23.20
CA ILE A 207 6.90 2.03 -23.17
C ILE A 207 6.34 2.03 -21.76
N GLY A 208 5.04 2.29 -21.62
CA GLY A 208 4.38 2.42 -20.33
C GLY A 208 3.20 1.48 -20.13
N ARG A 209 3.05 1.01 -18.88
CA ARG A 209 1.85 0.32 -18.41
C ARG A 209 1.48 0.88 -17.05
N GLY A 210 0.23 1.28 -16.87
CA GLY A 210 -0.31 1.76 -15.60
C GLY A 210 -1.23 0.73 -14.97
N GLY A 211 -1.06 0.49 -13.67
CA GLY A 211 -2.01 -0.20 -12.80
C GLY A 211 -2.87 0.79 -12.03
N GLY A 212 -3.87 0.31 -11.31
CA GLY A 212 -4.76 1.16 -10.52
C GLY A 212 -5.54 0.40 -9.48
N GLU A 213 -6.01 1.13 -8.50
CA GLU A 213 -6.90 0.62 -7.47
C GLU A 213 -8.28 0.31 -8.02
N GLY A 214 -8.84 -0.84 -7.62
CA GLY A 214 -10.19 -1.27 -7.98
C GLY A 214 -10.32 -1.94 -9.35
N GLY A 215 -9.20 -2.26 -10.01
CA GLY A 215 -9.20 -3.01 -11.27
C GLY A 215 -7.82 -3.55 -11.63
N ASP A 216 -7.79 -4.78 -12.12
CA ASP A 216 -6.58 -5.49 -12.54
C ASP A 216 -6.29 -5.25 -14.03
N LEU A 217 -5.06 -5.50 -14.46
CA LEU A 217 -4.68 -5.53 -15.87
C LEU A 217 -5.32 -6.75 -16.55
N THR A 218 -5.62 -6.64 -17.83
CA THR A 218 -6.29 -7.74 -18.53
C THR A 218 -5.33 -8.80 -19.05
N CYS A 219 -5.71 -10.07 -18.82
CA CYS A 219 -5.04 -11.24 -19.38
C CYS A 219 -5.43 -11.53 -20.85
N ASP A 220 -6.35 -10.78 -21.44
CA ASP A 220 -6.75 -10.89 -22.85
C ASP A 220 -7.13 -9.51 -23.40
N MET A 221 -6.36 -9.05 -24.36
CA MET A 221 -6.57 -7.78 -25.05
C MET A 221 -7.61 -7.83 -26.16
N GLN A 222 -8.23 -8.99 -26.41
CA GLN A 222 -9.23 -9.13 -27.46
C GLN A 222 -10.46 -8.24 -27.19
N GLY A 223 -10.75 -7.37 -28.14
CA GLY A 223 -11.87 -6.43 -28.03
C GLY A 223 -11.54 -5.09 -27.38
N TRP A 224 -10.39 -4.97 -26.75
CA TRP A 224 -9.91 -3.72 -26.15
C TRP A 224 -9.03 -2.90 -27.11
N ASP A 225 -8.01 -3.54 -27.68
CA ASP A 225 -7.07 -2.88 -28.60
C ASP A 225 -6.82 -3.78 -29.83
N SER A 226 -7.13 -3.23 -31.03
CA SER A 226 -6.95 -3.95 -32.30
C SER A 226 -5.48 -4.16 -32.70
N ASN A 227 -4.53 -3.58 -31.97
CA ASN A 227 -3.10 -3.76 -32.16
C ASN A 227 -2.56 -5.03 -31.48
N TYR A 228 -3.43 -5.73 -30.75
CA TYR A 228 -3.15 -7.06 -30.20
C TYR A 228 -3.82 -8.17 -31.01
N THR A 229 -3.18 -9.31 -31.10
CA THR A 229 -3.76 -10.52 -31.68
C THR A 229 -4.48 -11.33 -30.59
N GLN A 230 -5.32 -12.27 -31.00
CA GLN A 230 -6.04 -13.14 -30.07
C GLN A 230 -5.06 -13.91 -29.16
N GLY A 231 -5.32 -13.89 -27.87
CA GLY A 231 -4.54 -14.56 -26.83
C GLY A 231 -3.37 -13.76 -26.30
N GLN A 232 -3.13 -12.55 -26.81
CA GLN A 232 -2.18 -11.63 -26.22
C GLN A 232 -2.78 -10.87 -25.03
N HIS A 233 -1.95 -10.59 -24.06
CA HIS A 233 -2.32 -9.85 -22.86
C HIS A 233 -1.70 -8.44 -22.80
N GLN A 234 -2.12 -7.63 -21.85
CA GLN A 234 -1.75 -6.22 -21.75
C GLN A 234 -0.24 -6.00 -21.50
N LEU A 235 0.44 -6.97 -20.88
CA LEU A 235 1.87 -6.88 -20.53
C LEU A 235 2.83 -7.31 -21.65
N GLU A 236 2.31 -7.64 -22.83
CA GLU A 236 3.09 -7.82 -24.06
C GLU A 236 3.19 -6.51 -24.85
N LEU A 237 4.15 -6.42 -25.76
CA LEU A 237 4.24 -5.32 -26.72
C LEU A 237 3.17 -5.45 -27.81
N ASN A 238 2.44 -4.35 -28.05
CA ASN A 238 1.49 -4.30 -29.15
C ASN A 238 2.18 -4.01 -30.50
N LYS A 239 1.39 -4.04 -31.57
CA LYS A 239 1.91 -3.84 -32.93
C LYS A 239 2.51 -2.43 -33.11
N ASP A 240 1.86 -1.39 -32.61
CA ASP A 240 2.35 0.00 -32.79
C ASP A 240 3.65 0.23 -32.02
N GLU A 241 3.82 -0.35 -30.84
CA GLU A 241 5.08 -0.32 -30.08
C GLU A 241 6.21 -1.05 -30.83
N LYS A 242 5.94 -2.24 -31.39
CA LYS A 242 6.90 -2.99 -32.21
C LYS A 242 7.28 -2.24 -33.48
N ASP A 243 6.33 -1.63 -34.17
CA ASP A 243 6.56 -0.80 -35.36
C ASP A 243 7.40 0.47 -35.02
N MET A 244 7.15 1.07 -33.86
CA MET A 244 7.91 2.23 -33.37
C MET A 244 9.37 1.87 -33.09
N ILE A 245 9.63 0.73 -32.44
CA ILE A 245 10.99 0.20 -32.21
C ILE A 245 11.68 -0.07 -33.55
N ALA A 246 10.96 -0.64 -34.53
CA ALA A 246 11.50 -0.85 -35.87
C ALA A 246 11.85 0.48 -36.57
N LEU A 247 11.03 1.53 -36.38
CA LEU A 247 11.33 2.88 -36.87
C LEU A 247 12.59 3.45 -36.21
N ALA A 248 12.74 3.29 -34.90
CA ALA A 248 13.94 3.71 -34.16
C ALA A 248 15.20 3.04 -34.76
N LYS A 249 15.19 1.71 -34.89
CA LYS A 249 16.30 0.91 -35.46
C LYS A 249 16.64 1.28 -36.92
N GLN A 250 15.68 1.77 -37.69
CA GLN A 250 15.91 2.19 -39.05
C GLN A 250 16.70 3.51 -39.17
N HIS A 251 16.57 4.38 -38.16
CA HIS A 251 17.05 5.75 -38.22
C HIS A 251 18.17 6.11 -37.24
N PHE A 252 18.41 5.26 -36.23
CA PHE A 252 19.38 5.54 -35.17
C PHE A 252 20.32 4.35 -34.97
N ASP A 253 21.60 4.68 -34.75
CA ASP A 253 22.64 3.67 -34.42
C ASP A 253 22.61 3.23 -32.95
N LYS A 254 21.86 3.95 -32.10
CA LYS A 254 21.67 3.62 -30.68
C LYS A 254 20.19 3.71 -30.33
N VAL A 255 19.65 2.62 -29.83
CA VAL A 255 18.27 2.51 -29.37
C VAL A 255 18.24 2.10 -27.91
N VAL A 256 17.75 3.00 -27.08
CA VAL A 256 17.54 2.79 -25.64
C VAL A 256 16.06 2.69 -25.37
N VAL A 257 15.61 1.62 -24.71
CA VAL A 257 14.21 1.44 -24.33
C VAL A 257 14.04 1.72 -22.84
N ILE A 258 13.09 2.58 -22.50
CA ILE A 258 12.67 2.89 -21.13
C ILE A 258 11.38 2.14 -20.86
N ILE A 259 11.37 1.29 -19.83
CA ILE A 259 10.19 0.58 -19.35
C ILE A 259 9.61 1.35 -18.16
N ASN A 260 8.54 2.09 -18.41
CA ASN A 260 7.81 2.91 -17.44
C ASN A 260 6.56 2.14 -16.98
N SER A 261 6.79 1.03 -16.28
CA SER A 261 5.76 0.12 -15.78
C SER A 261 6.14 -0.41 -14.41
N SER A 262 5.23 -0.33 -13.46
CA SER A 262 5.39 -0.96 -12.13
C SER A 262 5.05 -2.45 -12.13
N ASN A 263 4.34 -2.94 -13.15
CA ASN A 263 4.09 -4.36 -13.38
C ASN A 263 5.19 -4.93 -14.28
N ALA A 264 5.67 -6.12 -13.99
CA ALA A 264 6.60 -6.83 -14.88
C ALA A 264 5.96 -7.05 -16.25
N MET A 265 6.74 -6.88 -17.32
CA MET A 265 6.31 -7.05 -18.71
C MET A 265 7.09 -8.19 -19.38
N GLU A 266 6.55 -8.77 -20.44
CA GLU A 266 7.31 -9.70 -21.28
C GLU A 266 8.33 -8.94 -22.14
N LEU A 267 9.60 -9.03 -21.78
CA LEU A 267 10.68 -8.27 -22.39
C LEU A 267 11.59 -9.12 -23.30
N GLY A 268 11.28 -10.41 -23.50
CA GLY A 268 12.11 -11.33 -24.26
C GLY A 268 12.35 -10.89 -25.72
N GLU A 269 11.37 -10.26 -26.35
CA GLU A 269 11.54 -9.71 -27.70
C GLU A 269 12.57 -8.56 -27.74
N LEU A 270 12.62 -7.74 -26.69
CA LEU A 270 13.56 -6.61 -26.59
C LEU A 270 14.97 -7.10 -26.22
N GLU A 271 15.08 -8.03 -25.28
CA GLU A 271 16.36 -8.58 -24.84
C GLU A 271 17.07 -9.30 -26.00
N ASN A 272 16.35 -10.09 -26.77
CA ASN A 272 16.90 -10.87 -27.87
C ASN A 272 17.07 -10.05 -29.18
N ASP A 273 16.62 -8.80 -29.21
CA ASP A 273 16.80 -7.94 -30.39
C ASP A 273 18.18 -7.24 -30.36
N PRO A 274 19.11 -7.58 -31.29
CA PRO A 274 20.43 -6.96 -31.32
C PRO A 274 20.41 -5.48 -31.75
N GLY A 275 19.27 -4.97 -32.22
CA GLY A 275 19.09 -3.55 -32.55
C GLY A 275 18.49 -2.74 -31.39
N VAL A 276 18.25 -3.33 -30.24
CA VAL A 276 17.95 -2.68 -28.97
C VAL A 276 19.23 -2.76 -28.12
N ASP A 277 19.90 -1.63 -27.95
CA ASP A 277 21.23 -1.58 -27.32
C ASP A 277 21.18 -1.51 -25.79
N ALA A 278 20.13 -0.92 -25.23
CA ALA A 278 19.95 -0.87 -23.78
C ALA A 278 18.47 -0.88 -23.40
N ILE A 279 18.19 -1.44 -22.22
CA ILE A 279 16.87 -1.46 -21.57
C ILE A 279 17.05 -0.94 -20.15
N LEU A 280 16.27 0.08 -19.81
CA LEU A 280 16.25 0.69 -18.50
C LEU A 280 14.82 0.62 -17.93
N TRP A 281 14.66 -0.08 -16.83
CA TRP A 281 13.38 -0.10 -16.10
C TRP A 281 13.37 1.04 -15.08
N VAL A 282 12.28 1.83 -15.06
CA VAL A 282 12.12 3.01 -14.20
C VAL A 282 10.84 2.95 -13.35
N GLY A 283 10.07 1.88 -13.44
CA GLY A 283 8.82 1.74 -12.70
C GLY A 283 7.89 2.93 -12.92
N SER A 284 7.35 3.47 -11.83
CA SER A 284 6.59 4.72 -11.80
C SER A 284 7.34 5.72 -10.92
N PRO A 285 7.96 6.76 -11.49
CA PRO A 285 9.03 7.54 -10.84
C PRO A 285 8.54 8.65 -9.89
N GLY A 286 7.24 8.72 -9.61
CA GLY A 286 6.70 9.76 -8.74
C GLY A 286 6.84 11.18 -9.30
N GLN A 287 6.82 12.15 -8.39
CA GLN A 287 6.75 13.58 -8.76
C GLN A 287 8.02 14.10 -9.46
N VAL A 288 9.20 13.65 -9.04
CA VAL A 288 10.49 14.22 -9.51
C VAL A 288 11.46 13.19 -10.08
N GLY A 289 11.13 11.92 -10.07
CA GLY A 289 12.06 10.84 -10.39
C GLY A 289 12.56 10.84 -11.83
N PHE A 290 11.87 11.46 -12.78
CA PHE A 290 12.42 11.61 -14.15
C PHE A 290 13.73 12.42 -14.19
N ASN A 291 14.06 13.22 -13.18
CA ASN A 291 15.40 13.78 -13.06
C ASN A 291 16.46 12.68 -12.93
N ALA A 292 16.21 11.69 -12.07
CA ALA A 292 17.10 10.54 -11.88
C ALA A 292 17.24 9.72 -13.16
N VAL A 293 16.15 9.51 -13.91
CA VAL A 293 16.22 8.84 -15.23
C VAL A 293 17.17 9.54 -16.18
N GLY A 294 17.06 10.87 -16.29
CA GLY A 294 18.01 11.67 -17.09
C GLY A 294 19.45 11.56 -16.59
N GLN A 295 19.65 11.58 -15.27
CA GLN A 295 20.98 11.44 -14.65
C GLN A 295 21.60 10.07 -14.91
N VAL A 296 20.82 8.99 -14.84
CA VAL A 296 21.29 7.63 -15.18
C VAL A 296 21.69 7.58 -16.64
N LEU A 297 20.85 8.05 -17.56
CA LEU A 297 21.16 8.04 -18.99
C LEU A 297 22.43 8.84 -19.34
N SER A 298 22.72 9.92 -18.60
CA SER A 298 23.91 10.77 -18.81
C SER A 298 25.15 10.32 -18.06
N GLY A 299 25.03 9.32 -17.18
CA GLY A 299 26.11 8.87 -16.31
C GLY A 299 26.34 9.76 -15.08
N GLY A 300 25.45 10.69 -14.79
CA GLY A 300 25.46 11.47 -13.54
C GLY A 300 25.17 10.60 -12.33
N VAL A 301 24.38 9.54 -12.51
CA VAL A 301 24.12 8.47 -11.55
C VAL A 301 24.49 7.14 -12.20
N ASN A 302 25.21 6.28 -11.47
CA ASN A 302 25.45 4.90 -11.86
C ASN A 302 24.29 4.05 -11.33
N PRO A 303 23.50 3.36 -12.19
CA PRO A 303 22.37 2.54 -11.74
C PRO A 303 22.83 1.43 -10.78
N SER A 304 22.04 1.19 -9.76
CA SER A 304 22.32 0.18 -8.73
C SER A 304 21.06 -0.55 -8.26
N GLY A 305 19.92 -0.32 -8.91
CA GLY A 305 18.68 -1.00 -8.65
C GLY A 305 18.74 -2.48 -9.06
N ARG A 306 17.85 -3.28 -8.49
CA ARG A 306 17.66 -4.70 -8.79
C ARG A 306 16.19 -4.97 -9.02
N THR A 307 15.87 -5.91 -9.91
CA THR A 307 14.48 -6.32 -10.13
C THR A 307 13.86 -6.86 -8.85
N ALA A 308 12.72 -6.30 -8.46
CA ALA A 308 11.95 -6.76 -7.32
C ALA A 308 10.98 -7.91 -7.68
N ASP A 309 10.88 -8.24 -8.96
CA ASP A 309 10.09 -9.32 -9.53
C ASP A 309 10.92 -10.06 -10.56
N ILE A 310 10.57 -11.33 -10.82
CA ILE A 310 11.09 -12.08 -11.95
C ILE A 310 10.43 -11.61 -13.25
N TYR A 311 11.12 -11.74 -14.38
CA TYR A 311 10.63 -11.42 -15.73
C TYR A 311 10.60 -12.69 -16.59
N PRO A 312 9.51 -13.45 -16.57
CA PRO A 312 9.34 -14.61 -17.44
C PRO A 312 9.27 -14.24 -18.93
N ALA A 313 9.57 -15.21 -19.77
CA ALA A 313 9.43 -15.07 -21.22
C ALA A 313 7.98 -15.18 -21.71
N ASP A 314 7.09 -15.81 -20.92
CA ASP A 314 5.68 -16.08 -21.27
C ASP A 314 4.87 -16.23 -19.97
N PHE A 315 4.11 -15.21 -19.61
CA PHE A 315 3.28 -15.23 -18.40
C PHE A 315 2.16 -16.26 -18.44
N THR A 316 1.75 -16.73 -19.63
CA THR A 316 0.72 -17.77 -19.73
C THR A 316 1.19 -19.15 -19.22
N LYS A 317 2.49 -19.28 -18.93
CA LYS A 317 3.11 -20.47 -18.33
C LYS A 317 3.31 -20.34 -16.82
N ASP A 318 2.99 -19.20 -16.25
CA ASP A 318 3.05 -18.99 -14.81
C ASP A 318 1.92 -19.75 -14.11
N PRO A 319 2.19 -20.42 -12.97
CA PRO A 319 1.17 -21.20 -12.26
C PRO A 319 0.02 -20.33 -11.72
N THR A 320 0.21 -19.01 -11.57
CA THR A 320 -0.84 -18.10 -11.11
C THR A 320 -1.78 -17.64 -12.22
N PHE A 321 -1.37 -17.77 -13.49
CA PHE A 321 -2.10 -17.19 -14.63
C PHE A 321 -3.54 -17.67 -14.76
N VAL A 322 -3.78 -18.96 -14.59
CA VAL A 322 -5.13 -19.56 -14.75
C VAL A 322 -6.05 -19.34 -13.55
N ASN A 323 -5.47 -19.00 -12.40
CA ASN A 323 -6.18 -18.73 -11.15
C ASN A 323 -6.09 -17.24 -10.78
N PHE A 324 -5.99 -16.36 -11.75
CA PHE A 324 -6.09 -14.93 -11.62
C PHE A 324 -7.26 -14.43 -12.45
N GLY A 325 -8.19 -13.66 -11.85
CA GLY A 325 -9.34 -13.10 -12.55
C GLY A 325 -10.69 -13.40 -11.87
N ASP A 326 -11.76 -13.38 -12.65
CA ASP A 326 -13.13 -13.25 -12.22
C ASP A 326 -13.88 -14.58 -12.20
N TYR A 327 -13.61 -15.41 -11.23
CA TYR A 327 -14.41 -16.61 -11.02
C TYR A 327 -15.51 -16.35 -9.99
N ALA A 328 -16.79 -16.55 -10.42
CA ALA A 328 -17.94 -16.33 -9.58
C ALA A 328 -18.59 -17.65 -9.15
N TYR A 329 -19.01 -17.74 -7.90
CA TYR A 329 -19.86 -18.84 -7.47
C TYR A 329 -21.24 -18.75 -8.10
N SER A 330 -21.74 -19.85 -8.67
CA SER A 330 -23.04 -19.91 -9.32
C SER A 330 -24.22 -19.90 -8.34
N ASN A 331 -23.97 -20.23 -7.08
CA ASN A 331 -24.98 -20.34 -6.01
C ASN A 331 -24.78 -19.33 -4.87
N ILE A 332 -23.85 -18.36 -5.01
CA ILE A 332 -23.68 -17.24 -4.09
C ILE A 332 -23.78 -15.94 -4.88
N ASN A 333 -24.78 -15.12 -4.59
CA ASN A 333 -24.97 -13.85 -5.29
C ASN A 333 -23.83 -12.86 -4.95
N GLY A 334 -23.10 -12.40 -5.98
CA GLY A 334 -21.94 -11.53 -5.81
C GLY A 334 -20.76 -12.18 -5.10
N GLY A 335 -20.73 -13.50 -4.99
CA GLY A 335 -19.60 -14.25 -4.43
C GLY A 335 -18.58 -14.55 -5.51
N TYR A 336 -17.40 -13.97 -5.40
CA TYR A 336 -16.24 -14.22 -6.26
C TYR A 336 -15.15 -14.93 -5.47
N PHE A 337 -14.26 -15.65 -6.17
CA PHE A 337 -13.20 -16.40 -5.52
C PHE A 337 -11.94 -16.47 -6.38
N VAL A 338 -10.83 -16.74 -5.72
CA VAL A 338 -9.53 -17.05 -6.32
C VAL A 338 -8.89 -18.19 -5.55
N HIS A 339 -8.32 -19.17 -6.29
CA HIS A 339 -7.62 -20.31 -5.73
C HIS A 339 -6.10 -20.09 -5.84
N TYR A 340 -5.41 -20.10 -4.70
CA TYR A 340 -3.95 -20.03 -4.61
C TYR A 340 -3.39 -21.46 -4.62
N GLU A 341 -3.69 -22.21 -5.70
CA GLU A 341 -3.28 -23.61 -5.85
C GLU A 341 -1.76 -23.78 -5.93
N GLU A 342 -1.08 -22.74 -6.43
CA GLU A 342 0.38 -22.71 -6.56
C GLU A 342 1.10 -22.77 -5.20
N GLY A 343 0.42 -22.45 -4.10
CA GLY A 343 0.98 -22.49 -2.77
C GLY A 343 2.19 -21.56 -2.65
N ILE A 344 3.36 -22.10 -2.30
CA ILE A 344 4.61 -21.33 -2.19
C ILE A 344 5.34 -21.16 -3.52
N TYR A 345 4.84 -21.76 -4.61
CA TYR A 345 5.51 -21.81 -5.92
C TYR A 345 4.95 -20.75 -6.87
N TYR A 346 5.31 -19.50 -6.65
CA TYR A 346 5.06 -18.39 -7.56
C TYR A 346 6.32 -17.50 -7.65
N GLY A 347 6.36 -16.57 -8.60
CA GLY A 347 7.52 -15.73 -8.84
C GLY A 347 8.79 -16.55 -9.02
N TYR A 348 9.95 -16.01 -8.65
CA TYR A 348 11.23 -16.71 -8.79
C TYR A 348 11.27 -18.06 -8.07
N ARG A 349 10.53 -18.20 -6.97
CA ARG A 349 10.47 -19.45 -6.19
C ARG A 349 9.96 -20.62 -7.04
N TYR A 350 8.98 -20.37 -7.93
CA TYR A 350 8.52 -21.34 -8.90
C TYR A 350 9.58 -21.62 -9.96
N TYR A 351 10.08 -20.60 -10.66
CA TYR A 351 10.97 -20.80 -11.82
C TYR A 351 12.27 -21.48 -11.42
N GLU A 352 12.89 -21.09 -10.32
CA GLU A 352 14.10 -21.73 -9.78
C GLU A 352 13.84 -23.20 -9.41
N THR A 353 12.70 -23.48 -8.77
CA THR A 353 12.37 -24.84 -8.33
C THR A 353 12.01 -25.74 -9.50
N ALA A 354 11.20 -25.26 -10.45
CA ALA A 354 10.79 -25.97 -11.62
C ALA A 354 11.98 -26.32 -12.54
N ALA A 355 12.94 -25.42 -12.64
CA ALA A 355 14.18 -25.65 -13.39
C ALA A 355 15.08 -26.69 -12.68
N ALA A 356 15.23 -26.60 -11.36
CA ALA A 356 16.01 -27.57 -10.59
C ALA A 356 15.44 -29.00 -10.65
N GLU A 357 14.12 -29.14 -10.74
CA GLU A 357 13.44 -30.43 -10.96
C GLU A 357 13.41 -30.85 -12.43
N GLY A 358 13.93 -30.04 -13.36
CA GLY A 358 13.95 -30.35 -14.80
C GLY A 358 12.56 -30.26 -15.45
N PHE A 359 11.61 -29.57 -14.82
CA PHE A 359 10.28 -29.38 -15.37
C PHE A 359 10.26 -28.32 -16.47
N ILE A 360 11.09 -27.27 -16.31
CA ILE A 360 11.31 -26.22 -17.31
C ILE A 360 12.80 -26.08 -17.64
N ASN A 361 13.11 -25.44 -18.78
CA ASN A 361 14.45 -24.94 -19.09
C ASN A 361 14.50 -23.47 -18.64
N TYR A 362 15.35 -23.14 -17.67
CA TYR A 362 15.42 -21.79 -17.09
C TYR A 362 15.73 -20.71 -18.13
N ASP A 363 16.76 -20.92 -18.95
CA ASP A 363 17.21 -19.95 -19.97
C ASP A 363 16.15 -19.66 -21.06
N GLU A 364 15.20 -20.57 -21.25
CA GLU A 364 14.06 -20.37 -22.16
C GLU A 364 12.84 -19.75 -21.47
N ALA A 365 12.70 -19.96 -20.17
CA ALA A 365 11.53 -19.56 -19.40
C ALA A 365 11.67 -18.18 -18.72
N VAL A 366 12.90 -17.73 -18.45
CA VAL A 366 13.17 -16.49 -17.71
C VAL A 366 14.05 -15.57 -18.54
N VAL A 367 13.64 -14.32 -18.67
CA VAL A 367 14.40 -13.26 -19.35
C VAL A 367 15.34 -12.58 -18.38
N TYR A 368 14.80 -12.17 -17.21
CA TYR A 368 15.58 -11.56 -16.12
C TYR A 368 15.20 -12.20 -14.79
N PRO A 369 16.17 -12.71 -14.01
CA PRO A 369 15.95 -13.22 -12.67
C PRO A 369 15.43 -12.14 -11.71
N PHE A 370 14.80 -12.55 -10.61
CA PHE A 370 14.62 -11.70 -9.45
C PHE A 370 15.98 -11.27 -8.88
N GLY A 371 16.12 -9.99 -8.54
CA GLY A 371 17.40 -9.44 -8.05
C GLY A 371 18.39 -9.04 -9.15
N HIS A 372 18.02 -9.14 -10.44
CA HIS A 372 18.89 -8.76 -11.57
C HIS A 372 19.08 -7.25 -11.67
N GLY A 373 20.26 -6.82 -12.09
CA GLY A 373 20.55 -5.44 -12.43
C GLY A 373 22.03 -5.23 -12.75
N LEU A 374 22.27 -4.40 -13.77
CA LEU A 374 23.63 -4.05 -14.25
C LEU A 374 24.10 -2.71 -13.69
N SER A 375 25.39 -2.44 -13.83
CA SER A 375 26.04 -1.22 -13.41
C SER A 375 26.97 -0.71 -14.51
N TYR A 376 27.35 0.56 -14.47
CA TYR A 376 28.40 1.14 -15.32
C TYR A 376 29.81 0.80 -14.82
N THR A 377 29.95 0.05 -13.72
CA THR A 377 31.21 -0.40 -13.14
C THR A 377 31.12 -1.87 -12.74
N ASP A 378 32.26 -2.48 -12.47
CA ASP A 378 32.35 -3.88 -12.07
C ASP A 378 32.71 -3.98 -10.58
N PHE A 379 32.23 -5.04 -9.94
CA PHE A 379 32.54 -5.33 -8.54
C PHE A 379 33.06 -6.77 -8.38
N SER A 380 34.04 -6.95 -7.55
CA SER A 380 34.47 -8.25 -7.04
C SER A 380 34.08 -8.42 -5.58
N TRP A 381 33.72 -9.66 -5.21
CA TRP A 381 33.31 -10.00 -3.86
C TRP A 381 34.26 -11.04 -3.25
N SER A 382 34.45 -10.99 -1.94
CA SER A 382 35.11 -12.04 -1.19
C SER A 382 34.51 -12.20 0.20
N ILE A 383 34.39 -13.43 0.69
CA ILE A 383 33.93 -13.68 2.06
C ILE A 383 35.04 -13.29 3.03
N ALA A 384 34.79 -12.28 3.85
CA ALA A 384 35.71 -11.80 4.89
C ALA A 384 35.55 -12.58 6.20
N GLY A 385 34.35 -13.08 6.47
CA GLY A 385 34.07 -13.87 7.67
C GLY A 385 32.69 -14.53 7.60
N GLN A 386 32.50 -15.55 8.42
CA GLN A 386 31.20 -16.16 8.61
C GLN A 386 31.01 -16.59 10.06
N ARG A 387 29.85 -16.38 10.60
CA ARG A 387 29.42 -16.84 11.91
C ARG A 387 28.11 -17.60 11.70
N LEU A 388 28.16 -18.92 11.85
CA LEU A 388 27.01 -19.81 11.69
C LEU A 388 26.57 -20.22 13.09
N GLY A 389 25.47 -19.61 13.56
CA GLY A 389 24.90 -19.91 14.87
C GLY A 389 24.29 -21.31 14.96
N ASP A 390 23.92 -21.70 16.16
CA ASP A 390 23.09 -22.87 16.38
C ASP A 390 21.64 -22.64 15.87
N VAL A 391 20.78 -23.62 15.95
CA VAL A 391 19.40 -23.58 15.43
C VAL A 391 18.52 -22.46 16.02
N ASP A 392 18.88 -21.93 17.18
CA ASP A 392 18.23 -20.78 17.81
C ASP A 392 19.04 -19.48 17.66
N GLY A 393 20.04 -19.48 16.78
CA GLY A 393 20.95 -18.35 16.59
C GLY A 393 20.86 -17.74 15.20
N ASP A 394 21.82 -16.87 14.91
CA ASP A 394 21.90 -16.15 13.65
C ASP A 394 22.99 -16.72 12.73
N ILE A 395 22.75 -16.62 11.41
CA ILE A 395 23.74 -16.71 10.36
C ILE A 395 24.19 -15.29 10.03
N GLU A 396 25.48 -15.03 10.14
CA GLU A 396 26.08 -13.77 9.72
C GLU A 396 27.24 -14.04 8.76
N ILE A 397 27.20 -13.41 7.59
CA ILE A 397 28.22 -13.56 6.55
C ILE A 397 28.72 -12.17 6.17
N ASP A 398 30.00 -11.93 6.43
CA ASP A 398 30.70 -10.70 6.07
C ASP A 398 31.26 -10.82 4.66
N VAL A 399 30.80 -9.97 3.73
CA VAL A 399 31.24 -9.94 2.33
C VAL A 399 31.94 -8.62 2.05
N THR A 400 33.19 -8.69 1.64
CA THR A 400 33.92 -7.53 1.15
C THR A 400 33.65 -7.35 -0.33
N VAL A 401 33.08 -6.21 -0.68
CA VAL A 401 32.78 -5.76 -2.04
C VAL A 401 33.82 -4.73 -2.44
N THR A 402 34.46 -4.91 -3.58
CA THR A 402 35.45 -3.97 -4.13
C THR A 402 34.99 -3.49 -5.51
N ASN A 403 34.92 -2.19 -5.72
CA ASN A 403 34.72 -1.63 -7.05
C ASN A 403 36.00 -1.80 -7.88
N THR A 404 35.98 -2.70 -8.86
CA THR A 404 37.12 -3.02 -9.74
C THR A 404 37.10 -2.24 -11.05
N GLY A 405 36.01 -1.52 -11.33
CA GLY A 405 35.89 -0.69 -12.53
C GLY A 405 36.41 0.73 -12.32
N SER A 406 36.00 1.63 -13.20
CA SER A 406 36.50 3.01 -13.26
C SER A 406 35.49 4.08 -12.83
N VAL A 407 34.24 3.73 -12.60
CA VAL A 407 33.14 4.62 -12.24
C VAL A 407 32.72 4.32 -10.81
N ALA A 408 32.42 5.36 -10.02
CA ALA A 408 31.86 5.15 -8.69
C ALA A 408 30.49 4.49 -8.78
N GLY A 409 30.19 3.55 -7.86
CA GLY A 409 28.94 2.81 -7.87
C GLY A 409 28.64 2.15 -6.54
N LYS A 410 27.39 1.68 -6.43
CA LYS A 410 26.93 0.84 -5.32
C LYS A 410 26.62 -0.55 -5.85
N ASP A 411 26.77 -1.57 -4.99
CA ASP A 411 26.40 -2.95 -5.32
C ASP A 411 25.49 -3.55 -4.26
N VAL A 412 24.71 -4.56 -4.64
CA VAL A 412 23.79 -5.29 -3.77
C VAL A 412 24.27 -6.72 -3.64
N VAL A 413 24.54 -7.15 -2.42
CA VAL A 413 24.89 -8.53 -2.07
C VAL A 413 23.63 -9.23 -1.56
N GLN A 414 23.27 -10.36 -2.16
CA GLN A 414 22.07 -11.12 -1.82
C GLN A 414 22.45 -12.48 -1.25
N LEU A 415 21.86 -12.84 -0.11
CA LEU A 415 22.00 -14.16 0.51
C LEU A 415 20.71 -14.94 0.29
N TYR A 416 20.84 -16.05 -0.39
CA TYR A 416 19.77 -17.02 -0.53
C TYR A 416 20.09 -18.29 0.24
N TYR A 417 19.06 -19.08 0.52
CA TYR A 417 19.26 -20.44 1.02
C TYR A 417 18.47 -21.45 0.21
N SER A 418 19.01 -22.67 0.18
CA SER A 418 18.35 -23.85 -0.37
C SER A 418 18.21 -24.89 0.73
N ALA A 419 16.99 -25.23 1.06
CA ALA A 419 16.68 -26.21 2.11
C ALA A 419 16.71 -27.66 1.55
N PRO A 420 17.06 -28.66 2.36
CA PRO A 420 16.96 -30.04 1.96
C PRO A 420 15.48 -30.42 1.70
N TYR A 421 15.18 -30.96 0.53
CA TYR A 421 13.83 -31.36 0.15
C TYR A 421 13.70 -32.87 0.08
N THR A 422 12.64 -33.40 0.68
CA THR A 422 12.25 -34.79 0.56
C THR A 422 10.98 -34.89 -0.26
N LYS A 423 11.01 -35.65 -1.36
CA LYS A 423 9.88 -35.79 -2.28
C LYS A 423 8.62 -36.26 -1.55
N GLY A 424 7.55 -35.42 -1.60
CA GLY A 424 6.30 -35.64 -0.88
C GLY A 424 6.33 -35.33 0.60
N GLY A 425 7.39 -34.67 1.09
CA GLY A 425 7.48 -34.07 2.42
C GLY A 425 6.89 -32.66 2.45
N ILE A 426 7.38 -31.82 3.37
CA ILE A 426 7.01 -30.40 3.41
C ILE A 426 7.47 -29.72 2.11
N GLU A 427 6.60 -28.94 1.49
CA GLU A 427 6.95 -28.23 0.25
C GLU A 427 8.04 -27.17 0.52
N LYS A 428 9.00 -27.08 -0.40
CA LYS A 428 10.16 -26.16 -0.28
C LYS A 428 10.60 -25.65 -1.63
N SER A 429 10.74 -24.36 -1.74
CA SER A 429 11.38 -23.75 -2.90
C SER A 429 12.87 -24.10 -2.96
N GLN A 430 13.42 -24.18 -4.18
CA GLN A 430 14.84 -24.45 -4.41
C GLN A 430 15.73 -23.33 -3.87
N VAL A 431 15.28 -22.07 -4.04
CA VAL A 431 15.99 -20.86 -3.64
C VAL A 431 15.03 -19.93 -2.93
N VAL A 432 15.44 -19.39 -1.80
CA VAL A 432 14.67 -18.43 -0.99
C VAL A 432 15.61 -17.31 -0.52
N LEU A 433 15.21 -16.05 -0.73
CA LEU A 433 15.95 -14.90 -0.19
C LEU A 433 15.95 -14.94 1.34
N GLY A 434 17.13 -14.86 1.96
CA GLY A 434 17.29 -14.82 3.41
C GLY A 434 17.71 -13.45 3.93
N ALA A 435 18.58 -12.76 3.19
CA ALA A 435 19.03 -11.42 3.55
C ALA A 435 19.64 -10.71 2.33
N PHE A 436 19.76 -9.40 2.42
CA PHE A 436 20.52 -8.59 1.46
C PHE A 436 21.19 -7.42 2.15
N ALA A 437 22.22 -6.85 1.48
CA ALA A 437 22.87 -5.62 1.92
C ALA A 437 23.37 -4.84 0.71
N LYS A 438 23.24 -3.51 0.76
CA LYS A 438 23.74 -2.60 -0.27
C LYS A 438 24.95 -1.83 0.25
N THR A 439 25.98 -1.70 -0.60
CA THR A 439 27.16 -0.90 -0.24
C THR A 439 26.83 0.60 -0.24
N LYS A 440 27.62 1.38 0.47
CA LYS A 440 27.74 2.82 0.19
C LYS A 440 28.30 3.03 -1.23
N LEU A 441 28.35 4.29 -1.68
CA LEU A 441 28.98 4.64 -2.95
C LEU A 441 30.50 4.37 -2.87
N LEU A 442 30.98 3.40 -3.66
CA LEU A 442 32.39 3.01 -3.73
C LEU A 442 33.05 3.66 -4.95
N ASN A 443 34.12 4.44 -4.72
CA ASN A 443 34.97 4.93 -5.79
C ASN A 443 35.79 3.79 -6.42
N ALA A 444 36.36 4.01 -7.60
CA ALA A 444 37.24 3.05 -8.27
C ALA A 444 38.36 2.55 -7.33
N GLY A 445 38.40 1.24 -7.09
CA GLY A 445 39.36 0.57 -6.18
C GLY A 445 38.99 0.65 -4.71
N GLU A 446 37.89 1.29 -4.33
CA GLU A 446 37.41 1.33 -2.94
C GLU A 446 36.69 0.03 -2.58
N SER A 447 36.77 -0.35 -1.32
CA SER A 447 36.11 -1.56 -0.79
C SER A 447 35.28 -1.23 0.45
N GLU A 448 34.25 -2.03 0.66
CA GLU A 448 33.43 -2.05 1.87
C GLU A 448 33.13 -3.50 2.25
N THR A 449 33.02 -3.76 3.54
CA THR A 449 32.52 -5.06 4.02
C THR A 449 31.10 -4.86 4.53
N VAL A 450 30.15 -5.56 3.90
CA VAL A 450 28.74 -5.61 4.33
C VAL A 450 28.47 -6.93 5.04
N THR A 451 27.54 -6.91 6.00
CA THR A 451 27.14 -8.11 6.75
C THR A 451 25.74 -8.51 6.35
N LEU A 452 25.59 -9.74 5.88
CA LEU A 452 24.31 -10.40 5.62
C LEU A 452 23.92 -11.15 6.89
N LYS A 453 22.73 -10.88 7.42
CA LYS A 453 22.26 -11.47 8.66
C LYS A 453 20.87 -12.04 8.51
N MET A 454 20.64 -13.29 8.95
CA MET A 454 19.34 -13.93 9.05
C MET A 454 19.29 -14.87 10.24
N ALA A 455 18.12 -15.07 10.85
CA ALA A 455 17.98 -16.09 11.88
C ALA A 455 17.93 -17.50 11.25
N VAL A 456 18.50 -18.49 11.93
CA VAL A 456 18.46 -19.88 11.45
C VAL A 456 17.01 -20.38 11.36
N GLU A 457 16.18 -20.00 12.31
CA GLU A 457 14.76 -20.36 12.34
C GLU A 457 13.94 -19.83 11.17
N ASP A 458 14.42 -18.81 10.45
CA ASP A 458 13.78 -18.29 9.23
C ASP A 458 13.89 -19.26 8.04
N MET A 459 14.79 -20.26 8.13
CA MET A 459 14.87 -21.36 7.16
C MET A 459 13.86 -22.49 7.43
N ALA A 460 13.06 -22.41 8.51
CA ALA A 460 12.04 -23.40 8.81
C ALA A 460 10.83 -23.25 7.90
N SER A 461 10.24 -24.38 7.49
CA SER A 461 9.01 -24.41 6.71
C SER A 461 7.81 -24.77 7.61
N TYR A 462 6.63 -24.22 7.29
CA TYR A 462 5.42 -24.49 8.05
C TYR A 462 4.74 -25.79 7.60
N ASP A 463 4.77 -26.81 8.43
CA ASP A 463 4.11 -28.11 8.15
C ASP A 463 2.65 -28.10 8.64
N TYR A 464 1.75 -27.56 7.84
CA TYR A 464 0.33 -27.51 8.18
C TYR A 464 -0.36 -28.87 8.16
N LYS A 465 0.21 -29.89 7.48
CA LYS A 465 -0.39 -31.21 7.33
C LYS A 465 -0.14 -32.11 8.53
N ASN A 466 1.07 -32.11 9.09
CA ASN A 466 1.47 -33.07 10.11
C ASN A 466 1.86 -32.42 11.44
N ALA A 467 2.94 -31.63 11.46
CA ALA A 467 3.45 -31.02 12.70
C ALA A 467 2.56 -29.87 13.20
N LYS A 468 1.85 -29.20 12.32
CA LYS A 468 1.08 -27.96 12.57
C LYS A 468 1.91 -26.90 13.27
N ALA A 469 3.15 -26.77 12.84
CA ALA A 469 4.16 -25.88 13.40
C ALA A 469 5.27 -25.63 12.35
N TYR A 470 6.14 -24.68 12.60
CA TYR A 470 7.37 -24.51 11.83
C TYR A 470 8.34 -25.66 12.10
N VAL A 471 8.97 -26.18 11.05
CA VAL A 471 9.90 -27.31 11.10
C VAL A 471 11.17 -26.98 10.34
N LEU A 472 12.29 -26.98 11.04
CA LEU A 472 13.63 -26.96 10.45
C LEU A 472 14.11 -28.41 10.32
N GLU A 473 14.02 -28.98 9.12
CA GLU A 473 14.32 -30.39 8.91
C GLU A 473 15.82 -30.65 8.97
N LYS A 474 16.17 -31.85 9.49
CA LYS A 474 17.53 -32.36 9.46
C LYS A 474 18.04 -32.43 8.04
N GLY A 475 19.27 -31.93 7.81
CA GLY A 475 19.95 -32.02 6.52
C GLY A 475 20.94 -30.87 6.32
N VAL A 476 21.50 -30.82 5.14
CA VAL A 476 22.43 -29.75 4.75
C VAL A 476 21.69 -28.69 3.98
N TYR A 477 21.64 -27.49 4.54
CA TYR A 477 21.17 -26.28 3.87
C TYR A 477 22.35 -25.65 3.12
N GLN A 478 22.11 -25.11 1.94
CA GLN A 478 23.11 -24.37 1.19
C GLN A 478 22.82 -22.86 1.33
N LEU A 479 23.81 -22.11 1.76
CA LEU A 479 23.77 -20.64 1.81
C LEU A 479 24.50 -20.12 0.57
N LEU A 480 23.82 -19.34 -0.23
CA LEU A 480 24.21 -18.92 -1.57
C LEU A 480 24.38 -17.41 -1.62
N ILE A 481 25.60 -16.94 -1.86
CA ILE A 481 25.89 -15.53 -2.08
C ILE A 481 25.80 -15.27 -3.57
N GLN A 482 24.78 -14.52 -4.00
CA GLN A 482 24.37 -14.42 -5.39
C GLN A 482 24.19 -12.96 -5.86
N ASN A 483 24.33 -12.77 -7.18
CA ASN A 483 23.99 -11.50 -7.83
C ASN A 483 22.47 -11.29 -7.94
N ASP A 484 21.73 -12.39 -8.11
CA ASP A 484 20.29 -12.49 -8.31
C ASP A 484 19.83 -13.89 -7.88
N SER A 485 18.56 -14.23 -8.02
CA SER A 485 18.02 -15.52 -7.57
C SER A 485 18.64 -16.74 -8.25
N HIS A 486 19.28 -16.56 -9.42
CA HIS A 486 19.81 -17.65 -10.25
C HIS A 486 21.34 -17.71 -10.27
N ASN A 487 22.01 -16.57 -10.37
CA ASN A 487 23.43 -16.49 -10.68
C ASN A 487 24.30 -16.34 -9.44
N LEU A 488 25.05 -17.39 -9.11
CA LEU A 488 26.11 -17.31 -8.10
C LEU A 488 27.13 -16.25 -8.52
N LYS A 489 27.68 -15.53 -7.55
CA LYS A 489 28.82 -14.64 -7.78
C LYS A 489 30.05 -15.48 -8.09
N ASP A 490 30.77 -15.11 -9.15
CA ASP A 490 32.02 -15.72 -9.55
C ASP A 490 32.97 -15.90 -8.36
N ASP A 491 33.61 -17.08 -8.28
CA ASP A 491 34.59 -17.44 -7.25
C ASP A 491 34.05 -17.61 -5.81
N ILE A 492 32.72 -17.46 -5.57
CA ILE A 492 32.11 -17.73 -4.28
C ILE A 492 31.39 -19.08 -4.32
N SER A 493 31.87 -20.03 -3.49
CA SER A 493 31.21 -21.33 -3.33
C SER A 493 30.08 -21.26 -2.31
N ALA A 494 29.06 -22.07 -2.49
CA ALA A 494 28.00 -22.23 -1.50
C ALA A 494 28.56 -22.65 -0.13
N ILE A 495 28.00 -22.09 0.93
CA ILE A 495 28.37 -22.40 2.32
C ILE A 495 27.37 -23.44 2.83
N SER A 496 27.87 -24.58 3.31
CA SER A 496 27.01 -25.62 3.87
C SER A 496 26.70 -25.33 5.35
N TYR A 497 25.41 -25.38 5.69
CA TYR A 497 24.93 -25.34 7.07
C TYR A 497 24.23 -26.65 7.41
N ASP A 498 24.77 -27.41 8.39
CA ASP A 498 24.27 -28.75 8.74
C ASP A 498 23.33 -28.69 9.97
N VAL A 499 22.06 -29.00 9.72
CA VAL A 499 21.07 -29.24 10.76
C VAL A 499 21.12 -30.70 11.17
N SER A 500 21.76 -30.98 12.31
CA SER A 500 22.06 -32.35 12.76
C SER A 500 20.83 -33.17 13.16
N ALA A 501 19.74 -32.51 13.56
CA ALA A 501 18.46 -33.10 13.93
C ALA A 501 17.31 -32.16 13.56
N THR A 502 16.17 -32.74 13.16
CA THR A 502 14.96 -31.94 12.90
C THR A 502 14.51 -31.22 14.18
N VAL A 503 14.29 -29.92 14.05
CA VAL A 503 13.70 -29.05 15.07
C VAL A 503 12.26 -28.74 14.71
N THR A 504 11.34 -28.95 15.63
CA THR A 504 9.94 -28.54 15.49
C THR A 504 9.66 -27.46 16.52
N TYR A 505 9.33 -26.25 16.08
CA TYR A 505 9.08 -25.09 16.94
C TYR A 505 7.67 -25.14 17.54
N LYS A 506 7.42 -26.15 18.43
CA LYS A 506 6.10 -26.38 19.03
C LYS A 506 5.67 -25.28 20.01
N ASP A 507 6.64 -24.61 20.59
CA ASP A 507 6.43 -23.51 21.53
C ASP A 507 6.56 -22.13 20.85
N GLY A 508 6.60 -22.11 19.51
CA GLY A 508 6.85 -20.92 18.69
C GLY A 508 8.33 -20.74 18.34
N ARG A 509 8.61 -19.86 17.38
CA ARG A 509 9.94 -19.33 17.05
C ARG A 509 10.27 -18.18 18.00
N SER A 510 11.51 -17.67 17.94
CA SER A 510 11.92 -16.43 18.61
C SER A 510 10.99 -15.28 18.24
N GLY A 511 10.46 -14.56 19.22
CA GLY A 511 9.51 -13.47 18.99
C GLY A 511 8.03 -13.88 18.90
N ASP A 512 7.69 -15.17 18.74
CA ASP A 512 6.30 -15.63 18.92
C ASP A 512 5.92 -15.57 20.41
N LYS A 513 4.73 -15.06 20.70
CA LYS A 513 4.27 -14.88 22.08
C LYS A 513 3.53 -16.09 22.62
N ILE A 514 2.94 -16.89 21.74
CA ILE A 514 2.28 -18.17 22.06
C ILE A 514 2.73 -19.23 21.05
N PRO A 515 2.51 -20.52 21.34
CA PRO A 515 2.73 -21.62 20.39
C PRO A 515 1.96 -21.41 19.10
N VAL A 516 2.65 -21.47 17.94
CA VAL A 516 2.03 -21.35 16.62
C VAL A 516 1.44 -22.69 16.21
N THR A 517 0.16 -22.70 15.83
CA THR A 517 -0.54 -23.86 15.30
C THR A 517 -1.52 -23.48 14.20
N ASN A 518 -2.09 -24.47 13.48
CA ASN A 518 -3.04 -24.18 12.40
C ASN A 518 -4.22 -23.34 12.90
N GLN A 519 -4.51 -22.28 12.16
CA GLN A 519 -5.62 -21.37 12.36
C GLN A 519 -6.57 -21.30 11.15
N PHE A 520 -6.13 -21.84 10.00
CA PHE A 520 -6.75 -21.61 8.69
C PHE A 520 -7.07 -22.91 7.94
N ASP A 521 -7.42 -23.98 8.67
CA ASP A 521 -7.82 -25.26 8.03
C ASP A 521 -9.04 -25.08 7.09
N ASP A 522 -9.93 -24.12 7.37
CA ASP A 522 -11.11 -23.74 6.59
C ASP A 522 -10.83 -22.70 5.50
N VAL A 523 -9.59 -22.24 5.38
CA VAL A 523 -9.13 -21.30 4.33
C VAL A 523 -8.37 -22.05 3.23
N ASN A 524 -7.97 -23.29 3.49
CA ASN A 524 -7.25 -24.10 2.52
C ASN A 524 -8.07 -24.27 1.22
N VAL A 525 -7.40 -24.14 0.09
CA VAL A 525 -8.00 -24.31 -1.25
C VAL A 525 -8.77 -25.62 -1.38
N LEU A 526 -8.30 -26.70 -0.76
CA LEU A 526 -8.97 -28.00 -0.73
C LEU A 526 -10.32 -27.99 -0.03
N PHE A 527 -10.58 -27.02 0.84
CA PHE A 527 -11.87 -26.85 1.51
C PHE A 527 -13.00 -26.54 0.52
N THR A 528 -12.68 -25.97 -0.62
CA THR A 528 -13.66 -25.62 -1.67
C THR A 528 -14.03 -26.81 -2.55
N ASP A 529 -13.29 -27.94 -2.48
CA ASP A 529 -13.51 -29.09 -3.36
C ASP A 529 -14.88 -29.71 -3.10
N SER A 530 -15.78 -29.54 -4.07
CA SER A 530 -17.11 -30.13 -4.05
C SER A 530 -17.14 -31.60 -4.54
N LYS A 531 -16.00 -32.06 -5.08
CA LYS A 531 -15.82 -33.41 -5.59
C LYS A 531 -14.90 -34.20 -4.65
N GLN A 532 -15.33 -35.33 -4.20
CA GLN A 532 -14.51 -36.21 -3.35
C GLN A 532 -13.35 -36.89 -4.13
N ASP A 533 -13.13 -36.53 -5.36
CA ASP A 533 -12.16 -37.12 -6.31
C ASP A 533 -10.84 -36.34 -6.42
N GLY A 534 -10.65 -35.25 -5.63
CA GLY A 534 -9.41 -34.44 -5.63
C GLY A 534 -9.24 -33.61 -6.91
N TYR A 535 -10.26 -32.87 -7.30
CA TYR A 535 -10.20 -31.91 -8.43
C TYR A 535 -9.19 -30.79 -8.18
N ILE A 536 -9.24 -30.20 -6.98
CA ILE A 536 -8.29 -29.19 -6.54
C ILE A 536 -7.17 -29.91 -5.80
N THR A 537 -5.94 -29.75 -6.28
CA THR A 537 -4.75 -30.30 -5.63
C THR A 537 -3.78 -29.18 -5.36
N ASP A 538 -3.14 -29.18 -4.19
CA ASP A 538 -2.00 -28.32 -3.96
C ASP A 538 -0.91 -28.59 -5.00
N PHE A 539 -0.39 -27.54 -5.62
CA PHE A 539 0.75 -27.63 -6.53
C PHE A 539 1.97 -28.16 -5.75
N SER A 540 2.62 -29.16 -6.27
CA SER A 540 3.65 -29.90 -5.53
C SER A 540 4.92 -30.09 -6.34
N ARG A 541 6.05 -29.76 -5.72
CA ARG A 541 7.40 -30.06 -6.24
C ARG A 541 7.62 -31.55 -6.51
N ALA A 542 6.88 -32.42 -5.84
CA ALA A 542 6.96 -33.86 -6.06
C ALA A 542 6.48 -34.28 -7.46
N ASP A 543 5.56 -33.52 -8.06
CA ASP A 543 4.96 -33.81 -9.37
C ASP A 543 4.36 -32.54 -10.01
N PHE A 544 5.21 -31.61 -10.42
CA PHE A 544 4.76 -30.36 -11.05
C PHE A 544 3.85 -30.61 -12.26
N ALA A 545 4.16 -31.62 -13.09
CA ALA A 545 3.36 -31.91 -14.29
C ALA A 545 1.96 -32.43 -13.97
N GLY A 546 1.81 -33.22 -12.89
CA GLY A 546 0.54 -33.82 -12.50
C GLY A 546 -0.32 -32.91 -11.61
N THR A 547 0.29 -31.84 -11.03
CA THR A 547 -0.39 -30.93 -10.11
C THR A 547 -0.40 -29.47 -10.56
N PHE A 548 0.00 -29.19 -11.83
CA PHE A 548 0.01 -27.81 -12.35
C PHE A 548 -1.39 -27.22 -12.32
N PRO A 549 -1.57 -26.00 -11.81
CA PRO A 549 -2.87 -25.36 -11.66
C PRO A 549 -3.67 -25.31 -12.97
N THR A 550 -4.96 -25.51 -12.87
CA THR A 550 -5.90 -25.45 -13.99
C THR A 550 -7.04 -24.50 -13.72
N ALA A 551 -7.55 -23.86 -14.78
CA ALA A 551 -8.66 -22.92 -14.62
C ALA A 551 -9.91 -23.61 -14.03
N PRO A 552 -10.62 -22.98 -13.09
CA PRO A 552 -11.86 -23.51 -12.53
C PRO A 552 -12.91 -23.81 -13.59
N THR A 553 -13.56 -24.96 -13.45
CA THR A 553 -14.66 -25.39 -14.33
C THR A 553 -16.00 -24.95 -13.78
N ALA A 554 -17.07 -25.09 -14.57
CA ALA A 554 -18.44 -24.79 -14.11
C ALA A 554 -18.87 -25.58 -12.85
N ALA A 555 -18.27 -26.76 -12.61
CA ALA A 555 -18.54 -27.55 -11.41
C ALA A 555 -17.84 -26.94 -10.16
N ASP A 556 -16.69 -26.33 -10.34
CA ASP A 556 -15.90 -25.72 -9.28
C ASP A 556 -16.50 -24.36 -8.85
N MET A 557 -17.24 -23.75 -9.75
CA MET A 557 -18.04 -22.55 -9.47
C MET A 557 -19.31 -22.85 -8.65
N LEU A 558 -19.58 -24.09 -8.27
CA LEU A 558 -20.68 -24.44 -7.35
C LEU A 558 -20.12 -24.55 -5.93
N ALA A 559 -20.30 -23.50 -5.13
CA ALA A 559 -19.85 -23.48 -3.74
C ALA A 559 -20.47 -24.62 -2.92
N THR A 560 -19.66 -25.26 -2.06
CA THR A 560 -20.13 -26.26 -1.09
C THR A 560 -21.06 -25.63 -0.03
N GLU A 561 -21.82 -26.45 0.71
CA GLU A 561 -22.65 -25.95 1.81
C GLU A 561 -21.84 -25.20 2.86
N ALA A 562 -20.62 -25.66 3.16
CA ALA A 562 -19.72 -25.02 4.11
C ALA A 562 -19.26 -23.62 3.62
N VAL A 563 -18.88 -23.51 2.34
CA VAL A 563 -18.55 -22.22 1.74
C VAL A 563 -19.73 -21.26 1.75
N VAL A 564 -20.94 -21.73 1.35
CA VAL A 564 -22.17 -20.92 1.40
C VAL A 564 -22.45 -20.41 2.81
N ALA A 565 -22.25 -21.26 3.83
CA ALA A 565 -22.47 -20.87 5.23
C ALA A 565 -21.53 -19.72 5.67
N GLY A 566 -20.29 -19.68 5.18
CA GLY A 566 -19.32 -18.60 5.48
C GLY A 566 -19.69 -17.25 4.84
N PHE A 567 -20.51 -17.25 3.79
CA PHE A 567 -21.01 -16.01 3.16
C PHE A 567 -22.31 -15.48 3.79
N VAL A 568 -22.86 -16.17 4.79
CA VAL A 568 -24.03 -15.66 5.51
C VAL A 568 -23.65 -14.37 6.26
N PRO A 569 -24.49 -13.32 6.19
CA PRO A 569 -24.24 -12.09 6.92
C PRO A 569 -24.06 -12.31 8.42
N TYR A 570 -23.07 -11.64 9.02
CA TYR A 570 -22.81 -11.69 10.44
C TYR A 570 -24.03 -11.24 11.25
N ASN A 571 -24.31 -11.95 12.35
CA ASN A 571 -25.40 -11.66 13.26
C ASN A 571 -24.86 -11.47 14.68
N ALA A 572 -24.67 -10.20 15.07
CA ALA A 572 -24.11 -9.83 16.36
C ALA A 572 -24.95 -10.37 17.54
N ALA A 573 -26.28 -10.32 17.44
CA ALA A 573 -27.14 -10.80 18.52
C ALA A 573 -26.99 -12.30 18.78
N ALA A 574 -26.79 -13.10 17.72
CA ALA A 574 -26.58 -14.55 17.88
C ALA A 574 -25.21 -14.85 18.50
N VAL A 575 -24.15 -14.18 18.05
CA VAL A 575 -22.79 -14.39 18.56
C VAL A 575 -22.67 -13.90 20.00
N ASN A 576 -23.19 -12.71 20.31
CA ASN A 576 -23.11 -12.12 21.64
C ASN A 576 -23.95 -12.92 22.69
N ALA A 577 -25.01 -13.58 22.25
CA ALA A 577 -25.82 -14.42 23.14
C ALA A 577 -25.07 -15.68 23.65
N GLU A 578 -24.02 -16.12 22.98
CA GLU A 578 -23.18 -17.25 23.38
C GLU A 578 -22.04 -16.83 24.31
N SER A 579 -21.86 -15.51 24.52
CA SER A 579 -20.79 -14.96 25.37
C SER A 579 -21.22 -14.93 26.86
N ASP A 580 -20.35 -15.36 27.74
CA ASP A 580 -20.55 -15.38 29.21
C ASP A 580 -19.63 -14.33 29.89
N VAL A 581 -19.59 -13.11 29.33
CA VAL A 581 -18.80 -12.00 29.91
C VAL A 581 -19.68 -11.08 30.74
N ASP A 582 -19.14 -10.59 31.85
CA ASP A 582 -19.78 -9.56 32.65
C ASP A 582 -19.73 -8.19 31.97
N MET A 583 -20.74 -7.35 32.23
CA MET A 583 -20.76 -5.99 31.73
C MET A 583 -19.60 -5.19 32.33
N PRO A 584 -18.66 -4.67 31.51
CA PRO A 584 -17.56 -3.87 32.03
C PRO A 584 -18.05 -2.52 32.59
N ALA A 585 -17.28 -1.95 33.50
CA ALA A 585 -17.56 -0.62 34.04
C ALA A 585 -17.47 0.44 32.93
N THR A 586 -18.37 1.44 32.96
CA THR A 586 -18.40 2.57 32.02
C THR A 586 -18.81 3.85 32.71
N GLY A 587 -18.24 4.99 32.29
CA GLY A 587 -18.60 6.33 32.77
C GLY A 587 -18.11 6.65 34.19
N ILE A 588 -17.18 5.86 34.76
CA ILE A 588 -16.61 6.07 36.10
C ILE A 588 -15.42 7.03 36.00
N GLN A 589 -15.56 8.22 36.56
CA GLN A 589 -14.49 9.21 36.50
C GLN A 589 -13.34 8.87 37.45
N SER A 590 -12.16 8.60 36.93
CA SER A 590 -10.92 8.41 37.70
C SER A 590 -10.09 9.68 37.81
N GLY A 591 -10.32 10.66 36.94
CA GLY A 591 -9.53 11.88 36.84
C GLY A 591 -8.24 11.75 36.04
N LEU A 592 -7.96 10.57 35.47
CA LEU A 592 -6.83 10.34 34.60
C LEU A 592 -7.08 10.96 33.21
N SER A 593 -6.03 11.47 32.59
CA SER A 593 -6.00 11.94 31.21
C SER A 593 -5.15 11.01 30.35
N LEU A 594 -5.37 10.93 29.06
CA LEU A 594 -4.63 10.03 28.18
C LEU A 594 -3.11 10.22 28.26
N ILE A 595 -2.66 11.47 28.45
CA ILE A 595 -1.23 11.76 28.58
C ILE A 595 -0.59 11.08 29.81
N ASP A 596 -1.35 10.81 30.86
CA ASP A 596 -0.85 10.16 32.08
C ASP A 596 -0.50 8.69 31.83
N LEU A 597 -0.95 8.11 30.70
CA LEU A 597 -0.67 6.73 30.29
C LEU A 597 0.44 6.60 29.26
N ARG A 598 0.96 7.75 28.75
CA ARG A 598 2.05 7.71 27.78
C ARG A 598 3.27 7.02 28.35
N GLY A 599 3.82 6.04 27.61
CA GLY A 599 4.99 5.27 28.00
C GLY A 599 4.70 4.04 28.90
N LEU A 600 3.48 3.89 29.41
CA LEU A 600 3.09 2.67 30.13
C LEU A 600 3.10 1.45 29.18
N ASP A 601 3.30 0.27 29.76
CA ASP A 601 3.15 -0.97 29.03
C ASP A 601 1.68 -1.20 28.66
N TYR A 602 1.46 -1.95 27.57
CA TYR A 602 0.12 -2.18 27.05
C TYR A 602 -0.80 -2.86 28.08
N ASP A 603 -0.24 -3.75 28.89
CA ASP A 603 -0.94 -4.52 29.94
C ASP A 603 -0.87 -3.86 31.34
N ASP A 604 -0.41 -2.60 31.45
CA ASP A 604 -0.37 -1.90 32.73
C ASP A 604 -1.79 -1.77 33.33
N PRO A 605 -2.01 -2.17 34.59
CA PRO A 605 -3.34 -2.12 35.21
C PRO A 605 -4.00 -0.73 35.23
N LEU A 606 -3.25 0.34 35.04
CA LEU A 606 -3.79 1.70 35.00
C LEU A 606 -4.68 1.93 33.79
N TRP A 607 -4.45 1.19 32.70
CA TRP A 607 -5.32 1.20 31.51
C TRP A 607 -6.75 0.81 31.85
N GLU A 608 -6.97 -0.23 32.68
CA GLU A 608 -8.31 -0.64 33.08
C GLU A 608 -9.04 0.47 33.83
N VAL A 609 -8.34 1.15 34.77
CA VAL A 609 -8.91 2.29 35.54
C VAL A 609 -9.24 3.47 34.61
N PHE A 610 -8.39 3.69 33.59
CA PHE A 610 -8.61 4.75 32.62
C PHE A 610 -9.79 4.47 31.70
N LEU A 611 -9.89 3.23 31.19
CA LEU A 611 -10.96 2.79 30.29
C LEU A 611 -12.34 2.80 30.95
N ASP A 612 -12.43 2.63 32.27
CA ASP A 612 -13.68 2.75 33.03
C ASP A 612 -14.36 4.11 32.89
N GLN A 613 -13.62 5.17 32.49
CA GLN A 613 -14.15 6.51 32.25
C GLN A 613 -14.99 6.58 30.96
N LEU A 614 -14.74 5.70 29.99
CA LEU A 614 -15.43 5.73 28.70
C LEU A 614 -16.91 5.40 28.87
N THR A 615 -17.74 6.18 28.18
CA THR A 615 -19.16 5.83 27.98
C THR A 615 -19.32 5.00 26.70
N ILE A 616 -20.45 4.31 26.58
CA ILE A 616 -20.80 3.62 25.34
C ILE A 616 -20.84 4.59 24.15
N ASP A 617 -21.33 5.80 24.36
CA ASP A 617 -21.38 6.84 23.31
C ASP A 617 -19.96 7.28 22.89
N ASP A 618 -19.00 7.39 23.81
CA ASP A 618 -17.59 7.67 23.49
C ASP A 618 -17.01 6.56 22.61
N MET A 619 -17.24 5.31 22.99
CA MET A 619 -16.74 4.14 22.24
C MET A 619 -17.33 4.09 20.83
N LEU A 620 -18.65 4.25 20.69
CA LEU A 620 -19.32 4.30 19.37
C LEU A 620 -18.83 5.48 18.51
N THR A 621 -18.63 6.65 19.11
CA THR A 621 -18.18 7.85 18.42
C THR A 621 -16.81 7.64 17.77
N VAL A 622 -15.91 6.97 18.46
CA VAL A 622 -14.57 6.70 17.93
C VAL A 622 -14.59 5.51 16.95
N THR A 623 -15.09 4.36 17.37
CA THR A 623 -14.98 3.10 16.58
C THR A 623 -15.71 3.12 15.24
N LEU A 624 -16.74 3.98 15.07
CA LEU A 624 -17.55 4.07 13.85
C LEU A 624 -17.29 5.33 13.00
N ASN A 625 -16.22 6.09 13.26
CA ASN A 625 -15.97 7.36 12.56
C ASN A 625 -14.46 7.54 12.32
N GLY A 626 -13.88 6.59 11.60
CA GLY A 626 -12.43 6.53 11.37
C GLY A 626 -11.97 7.12 10.03
N ALA A 627 -12.85 7.78 9.24
CA ALA A 627 -12.44 8.28 7.94
C ALA A 627 -11.48 9.47 8.07
N TYR A 628 -10.20 9.19 7.87
CA TYR A 628 -9.07 10.12 7.88
C TYR A 628 -8.83 10.85 9.21
N HIS A 629 -9.41 10.38 10.32
CA HIS A 629 -9.21 10.95 11.65
C HIS A 629 -9.71 10.03 12.75
N THR A 630 -9.35 10.32 14.00
CA THR A 630 -10.09 9.84 15.17
C THR A 630 -10.61 11.03 15.98
N GLU A 631 -11.82 10.89 16.53
CA GLU A 631 -12.49 11.96 17.26
C GLU A 631 -11.80 12.32 18.58
N VAL A 632 -11.94 13.59 18.97
CA VAL A 632 -11.51 14.09 20.28
C VAL A 632 -12.43 13.60 21.38
N LEU A 633 -11.87 13.10 22.47
CA LEU A 633 -12.62 12.80 23.70
C LEU A 633 -12.09 13.68 24.84
N LYS A 634 -12.78 14.80 25.09
CA LYS A 634 -12.36 15.79 26.10
C LYS A 634 -12.42 15.23 27.51
N SER A 635 -13.36 14.32 27.76
CA SER A 635 -13.56 13.67 29.08
C SER A 635 -12.31 12.99 29.60
N ILE A 636 -11.47 12.48 28.69
CA ILE A 636 -10.26 11.73 28.99
C ILE A 636 -8.99 12.35 28.40
N GLY A 637 -9.06 13.58 27.90
CA GLY A 637 -7.89 14.28 27.32
C GLY A 637 -7.33 13.65 26.04
N LYS A 638 -8.14 12.87 25.27
CA LYS A 638 -7.72 12.35 23.97
C LYS A 638 -7.80 13.43 22.91
N PRO A 639 -6.69 13.78 22.24
CA PRO A 639 -6.73 14.68 21.08
C PRO A 639 -7.43 14.00 19.89
N ALA A 640 -7.87 14.81 18.93
CA ALA A 640 -8.16 14.29 17.60
C ALA A 640 -6.86 13.96 16.88
N THR A 641 -6.92 12.98 15.97
CA THR A 641 -5.82 12.66 15.08
C THR A 641 -6.19 13.00 13.63
N THR A 642 -5.20 13.07 12.78
CA THR A 642 -5.35 13.18 11.32
C THR A 642 -4.56 12.06 10.69
N GLU A 643 -5.23 11.23 9.91
CA GLU A 643 -4.62 10.18 9.13
C GLU A 643 -4.80 10.50 7.64
N LEU A 644 -3.81 10.19 6.82
CA LEU A 644 -3.89 10.40 5.38
C LEU A 644 -3.50 9.14 4.62
N ASP A 645 -4.04 9.04 3.41
CA ASP A 645 -3.77 7.96 2.47
C ASP A 645 -2.47 8.20 1.69
N GLY A 646 -2.13 7.23 0.85
CA GLY A 646 -1.12 7.36 -0.18
C GLY A 646 0.15 6.52 0.05
N PRO A 647 0.24 5.31 -0.55
CA PRO A 647 1.47 4.51 -0.51
C PRO A 647 2.68 5.18 -1.15
N ALA A 648 2.47 6.12 -2.04
CA ALA A 648 3.52 6.93 -2.66
C ALA A 648 3.73 8.30 -1.97
N GLY A 649 3.39 8.44 -0.68
CA GLY A 649 3.42 9.69 0.07
C GLY A 649 2.03 10.17 0.46
N PHE A 650 1.92 11.20 1.29
CA PHE A 650 0.61 11.64 1.78
C PHE A 650 -0.27 12.20 0.67
N THR A 651 -1.44 11.60 0.50
CA THR A 651 -2.50 12.06 -0.40
C THR A 651 -3.81 12.26 0.36
N SER A 652 -4.72 13.05 -0.18
CA SER A 652 -6.03 13.27 0.41
C SER A 652 -7.10 13.31 -0.66
N PHE A 653 -8.10 12.42 -0.56
CA PHE A 653 -9.31 12.48 -1.38
C PHE A 653 -10.21 13.68 -1.03
N MET A 654 -10.00 14.32 0.13
CA MET A 654 -10.91 15.30 0.72
C MET A 654 -10.35 16.72 0.73
N GLY A 655 -9.18 16.96 0.17
CA GLY A 655 -8.58 18.30 0.15
C GLY A 655 -7.19 18.31 -0.46
N ASN A 656 -6.70 19.49 -0.77
CA ASN A 656 -5.33 19.64 -1.26
C ASN A 656 -4.37 19.60 -0.07
N ILE A 657 -3.40 18.69 -0.15
CA ILE A 657 -2.25 18.64 0.73
C ILE A 657 -0.99 18.92 -0.08
N ASN A 658 -0.06 19.66 0.50
CA ASN A 658 1.21 19.95 -0.16
C ASN A 658 2.30 19.04 0.42
N CYS A 659 2.28 17.79 -0.02
CA CYS A 659 3.25 16.76 0.30
C CYS A 659 3.85 16.18 -0.98
N THR A 660 4.99 15.51 -0.83
CA THR A 660 5.74 14.91 -1.94
C THR A 660 5.11 13.58 -2.36
N SER A 661 5.02 13.35 -3.68
CA SER A 661 4.75 12.03 -4.23
C SER A 661 6.07 11.32 -4.58
N TYR A 662 6.32 10.22 -3.87
CA TYR A 662 7.49 9.37 -4.05
C TYR A 662 7.31 8.41 -5.24
N PRO A 663 8.39 7.76 -5.71
CA PRO A 663 8.29 6.63 -6.63
C PRO A 663 7.39 5.51 -6.09
N SER A 664 6.89 4.66 -6.97
CA SER A 664 6.07 3.50 -6.59
C SER A 664 6.80 2.55 -5.65
N ALA A 665 6.05 1.78 -4.85
CA ALA A 665 6.64 0.88 -3.86
C ALA A 665 7.58 -0.17 -4.48
N VAL A 666 7.29 -0.65 -5.68
CA VAL A 666 8.18 -1.58 -6.40
C VAL A 666 9.54 -0.92 -6.74
N VAL A 667 9.59 0.39 -7.00
CA VAL A 667 10.85 1.12 -7.17
C VAL A 667 11.59 1.23 -5.84
N MET A 668 10.88 1.48 -4.74
CA MET A 668 11.45 1.48 -3.39
C MET A 668 12.09 0.12 -3.07
N ALA A 669 11.41 -0.99 -3.35
CA ALA A 669 11.94 -2.34 -3.18
C ALA A 669 13.16 -2.60 -4.08
N SER A 670 13.12 -2.14 -5.33
CA SER A 670 14.22 -2.28 -6.29
C SER A 670 15.51 -1.59 -5.84
N THR A 671 15.47 -0.71 -4.83
CA THR A 671 16.66 -0.16 -4.22
C THR A 671 17.48 -1.20 -3.46
N PHE A 672 16.86 -2.25 -2.92
CA PHE A 672 17.48 -3.22 -2.00
C PHE A 672 18.30 -2.52 -0.89
N ASN A 673 17.76 -1.41 -0.35
CA ASN A 673 18.44 -0.53 0.57
C ASN A 673 17.56 -0.15 1.77
N ALA A 674 17.61 -0.96 2.83
CA ALA A 674 16.85 -0.72 4.05
C ALA A 674 17.22 0.62 4.75
N GLU A 675 18.53 1.01 4.72
CA GLU A 675 18.96 2.28 5.30
C GLU A 675 18.31 3.48 4.58
N LEU A 676 18.26 3.45 3.24
CA LEU A 676 17.57 4.48 2.46
C LEU A 676 16.09 4.55 2.77
N MET A 677 15.42 3.40 2.99
CA MET A 677 14.01 3.37 3.34
C MET A 677 13.75 3.88 4.75
N TYR A 678 14.66 3.64 5.70
CA TYR A 678 14.59 4.25 7.02
C TYR A 678 14.71 5.79 6.92
N GLU A 679 15.72 6.31 6.20
CA GLU A 679 15.89 7.74 5.95
C GLU A 679 14.65 8.34 5.24
N MET A 680 14.07 7.63 4.27
CA MET A 680 12.83 8.07 3.62
C MET A 680 11.67 8.16 4.62
N GLY A 681 11.55 7.18 5.52
CA GLY A 681 10.56 7.20 6.58
C GLY A 681 10.72 8.41 7.52
N GLU A 682 11.96 8.76 7.90
CA GLU A 682 12.24 9.96 8.71
C GLU A 682 11.83 11.26 7.99
N VAL A 683 12.16 11.36 6.70
CA VAL A 683 11.81 12.54 5.89
C VAL A 683 10.29 12.66 5.73
N LEU A 684 9.60 11.55 5.45
CA LEU A 684 8.14 11.49 5.39
C LEU A 684 7.50 11.88 6.74
N GLY A 685 8.08 11.40 7.85
CA GLY A 685 7.66 11.78 9.20
C GLY A 685 7.81 13.28 9.48
N ASN A 686 8.83 13.92 8.91
CA ASN A 686 8.98 15.39 8.98
C ASN A 686 7.91 16.13 8.15
N GLU A 687 7.53 15.63 6.96
CA GLU A 687 6.38 16.17 6.22
C GLU A 687 5.09 16.05 7.04
N ALA A 688 4.91 14.92 7.73
CA ALA A 688 3.77 14.68 8.60
C ALA A 688 3.72 15.70 9.75
N LEU A 689 4.82 15.90 10.46
CA LEU A 689 4.91 16.91 11.53
C LEU A 689 4.60 18.32 11.02
N ALA A 690 5.16 18.68 9.85
CA ALA A 690 4.93 19.99 9.22
C ALA A 690 3.46 20.22 8.83
N ASN A 691 2.72 19.16 8.48
CA ASN A 691 1.32 19.18 8.06
C ASN A 691 0.35 18.70 9.14
N LYS A 692 0.84 18.41 10.37
CA LYS A 692 0.04 17.93 11.52
C LYS A 692 -0.67 16.61 11.23
N ILE A 693 0.00 15.70 10.58
CA ILE A 693 -0.46 14.34 10.30
C ILE A 693 0.05 13.41 11.40
N ASN A 694 -0.79 12.51 11.88
CA ASN A 694 -0.48 11.59 12.96
C ASN A 694 -0.36 10.14 12.48
N GLY A 695 -1.11 9.76 11.43
CA GLY A 695 -1.11 8.42 10.86
C GLY A 695 -1.05 8.44 9.34
N TRP A 696 -0.56 7.33 8.77
CA TRP A 696 -0.40 7.14 7.34
C TRP A 696 -0.96 5.78 6.91
N TYR A 697 -1.94 5.76 5.98
CA TYR A 697 -2.53 4.52 5.46
C TYR A 697 -1.60 3.88 4.42
N ALA A 698 -0.45 3.42 4.89
CA ALA A 698 0.63 2.77 4.14
C ALA A 698 1.69 2.24 5.13
N PRO A 699 2.74 1.53 4.66
CA PRO A 699 2.98 1.06 3.30
C PRO A 699 2.07 -0.10 2.89
N GLY A 700 1.92 -0.29 1.57
CA GLY A 700 1.32 -1.49 1.00
C GLY A 700 2.31 -2.65 1.07
N MET A 701 1.90 -3.80 1.65
CA MET A 701 2.81 -4.92 1.95
C MET A 701 2.37 -6.26 1.35
N ASN A 702 1.30 -6.27 0.55
CA ASN A 702 0.91 -7.47 -0.17
C ASN A 702 1.98 -7.86 -1.19
N ASN A 703 2.00 -9.12 -1.60
CA ASN A 703 2.98 -9.61 -2.55
C ASN A 703 2.47 -9.51 -4.00
N HIS A 704 3.39 -9.38 -4.96
CA HIS A 704 3.08 -9.46 -6.38
C HIS A 704 2.84 -10.93 -6.78
N ARG A 705 1.68 -11.48 -6.36
CA ARG A 705 1.30 -12.86 -6.71
C ARG A 705 1.18 -13.04 -8.22
N SER A 706 0.60 -12.06 -8.89
CA SER A 706 0.44 -12.06 -10.35
C SER A 706 0.93 -10.73 -10.93
N PRO A 707 1.61 -10.74 -12.09
CA PRO A 707 2.00 -9.51 -12.77
C PRO A 707 0.81 -8.67 -13.23
N PHE A 708 -0.40 -9.25 -13.29
CA PHE A 708 -1.62 -8.56 -13.72
C PHE A 708 -2.35 -7.82 -12.60
N ALA A 709 -1.95 -7.97 -11.34
CA ALA A 709 -2.61 -7.28 -10.24
C ALA A 709 -2.48 -5.75 -10.38
N GLY A 710 -3.62 -5.06 -10.29
CA GLY A 710 -3.72 -3.62 -10.56
C GLY A 710 -2.93 -2.77 -9.57
N ARG A 711 -2.73 -3.25 -8.34
CA ARG A 711 -2.04 -2.53 -7.26
C ARG A 711 -0.58 -2.94 -7.06
N ASN A 712 0.06 -3.68 -7.97
CA ASN A 712 1.50 -3.98 -7.86
C ASN A 712 2.36 -2.72 -7.75
N PHE A 713 1.91 -1.57 -8.28
CA PHE A 713 2.62 -0.30 -8.14
C PHE A 713 2.76 0.16 -6.67
N GLU A 714 1.85 -0.20 -5.78
CA GLU A 714 1.88 0.21 -4.37
C GLU A 714 2.35 -0.88 -3.40
N TYR A 715 2.65 -2.07 -3.92
CA TYR A 715 3.24 -3.18 -3.18
C TYR A 715 4.72 -3.32 -3.56
N TYR A 716 5.52 -3.89 -2.67
CA TYR A 716 6.97 -3.87 -2.81
C TYR A 716 7.50 -4.89 -3.83
N SER A 717 7.10 -6.16 -3.73
CA SER A 717 7.78 -7.24 -4.45
C SER A 717 6.96 -8.54 -4.44
N GLU A 718 7.35 -9.48 -5.30
CA GLU A 718 6.94 -10.89 -5.18
C GLU A 718 7.60 -11.60 -3.99
N ASP A 719 8.73 -11.10 -3.47
CA ASP A 719 9.42 -11.73 -2.35
C ASP A 719 9.00 -11.13 -1.00
N PRO A 720 8.51 -11.97 -0.05
CA PRO A 720 8.01 -11.52 1.23
C PRO A 720 9.09 -11.00 2.18
N VAL A 721 10.35 -11.45 2.04
CA VAL A 721 11.47 -11.01 2.90
C VAL A 721 11.93 -9.62 2.47
N LEU A 722 12.08 -9.39 1.15
CA LEU A 722 12.38 -8.07 0.62
C LEU A 722 11.29 -7.07 1.03
N SER A 723 10.02 -7.42 0.83
CA SER A 723 8.87 -6.58 1.19
C SER A 723 8.86 -6.25 2.70
N GLY A 724 9.13 -7.27 3.54
CA GLY A 724 9.14 -7.11 4.98
C GLY A 724 10.27 -6.20 5.49
N ILE A 725 11.49 -6.38 5.00
CA ILE A 725 12.67 -5.59 5.42
C ILE A 725 12.54 -4.12 4.96
N ILE A 726 12.12 -3.89 3.72
CA ILE A 726 11.91 -2.53 3.18
C ILE A 726 10.77 -1.82 3.92
N GLY A 727 9.66 -2.54 4.17
CA GLY A 727 8.52 -2.01 4.92
C GLY A 727 8.87 -1.70 6.38
N GLU A 728 9.57 -2.62 7.06
CA GLU A 728 10.05 -2.43 8.44
C GLU A 728 10.89 -1.16 8.57
N ALA A 729 11.87 -1.00 7.68
CA ALA A 729 12.77 0.15 7.72
C ALA A 729 12.00 1.47 7.54
N CYS A 730 11.07 1.54 6.59
CA CYS A 730 10.23 2.70 6.37
C CYS A 730 9.34 3.01 7.59
N VAL A 731 8.72 2.00 8.18
CA VAL A 731 7.86 2.13 9.38
C VAL A 731 8.67 2.62 10.58
N SER A 732 9.86 2.07 10.80
CA SER A 732 10.77 2.49 11.88
C SER A 732 11.21 3.95 11.73
N GLY A 733 11.57 4.37 10.50
CA GLY A 733 11.93 5.76 10.20
C GLY A 733 10.77 6.72 10.45
N LEU A 734 9.57 6.37 9.99
CA LEU A 734 8.35 7.17 10.20
C LEU A 734 8.00 7.30 11.69
N ALA A 735 8.09 6.19 12.43
CA ALA A 735 7.82 6.13 13.87
C ALA A 735 8.80 7.00 14.69
N SER A 736 10.03 7.26 14.19
CA SER A 736 10.98 8.18 14.82
C SER A 736 10.47 9.62 14.93
N LYS A 737 9.43 9.95 14.13
CA LYS A 737 8.70 11.22 14.18
C LYS A 737 7.30 11.08 14.82
N GLY A 738 7.04 9.94 15.45
CA GLY A 738 5.79 9.66 16.18
C GLY A 738 4.57 9.46 15.28
N VAL A 739 4.77 9.21 14.00
CA VAL A 739 3.71 8.91 13.05
C VAL A 739 3.51 7.39 13.00
N TYR A 740 2.27 6.94 13.15
CA TYR A 740 1.96 5.51 13.03
C TYR A 740 1.57 5.16 11.60
N ALA A 741 2.14 4.06 11.11
CA ALA A 741 1.91 3.52 9.78
C ALA A 741 0.87 2.41 9.83
N PHE A 742 -0.22 2.53 9.07
CA PHE A 742 -1.19 1.46 8.88
C PHE A 742 -0.71 0.55 7.77
N ILE A 743 0.13 -0.42 8.13
CA ILE A 743 0.58 -1.39 7.14
C ILE A 743 -0.60 -2.13 6.53
N LYS A 744 -0.66 -2.20 5.19
CA LYS A 744 -1.85 -2.63 4.45
C LYS A 744 -1.53 -3.53 3.27
N HIS A 745 -2.47 -4.30 2.77
CA HIS A 745 -3.79 -4.62 3.32
C HIS A 745 -3.74 -6.01 3.94
N TYR A 746 -3.98 -6.11 5.23
CA TYR A 746 -3.82 -7.33 6.01
C TYR A 746 -5.10 -8.18 5.94
N ALA A 747 -5.12 -9.30 5.15
CA ALA A 747 -4.08 -9.84 4.31
C ALA A 747 -4.67 -10.43 3.01
N VAL A 748 -3.79 -10.92 2.12
CA VAL A 748 -4.18 -11.66 0.89
C VAL A 748 -5.01 -10.81 -0.09
N ASN A 749 -4.71 -9.52 -0.23
CA ASN A 749 -5.36 -8.63 -1.20
C ASN A 749 -4.48 -8.50 -2.45
N ASP A 750 -4.34 -9.60 -3.21
CA ASP A 750 -3.43 -9.69 -4.35
C ASP A 750 -4.19 -9.65 -5.69
N GLN A 751 -5.49 -9.27 -5.66
CA GLN A 751 -6.37 -9.07 -6.82
C GLN A 751 -7.39 -7.98 -6.51
N GLU A 752 -7.63 -7.08 -7.46
CA GLU A 752 -8.51 -5.91 -7.27
C GLU A 752 -9.92 -6.11 -7.83
N THR A 753 -10.02 -6.78 -8.97
CA THR A 753 -11.29 -6.94 -9.69
C THR A 753 -12.32 -7.67 -8.82
N ASN A 754 -13.54 -7.10 -8.75
CA ASN A 754 -14.68 -7.58 -7.95
C ASN A 754 -14.50 -7.57 -6.42
N ARG A 755 -13.46 -6.93 -5.89
CA ARG A 755 -13.18 -6.85 -4.44
C ARG A 755 -14.36 -6.32 -3.60
N VAL A 756 -15.19 -5.44 -4.16
CA VAL A 756 -16.24 -4.70 -3.45
C VAL A 756 -17.63 -5.34 -3.47
N ASN A 757 -17.91 -6.32 -4.33
CA ASN A 757 -19.26 -6.88 -4.46
C ASN A 757 -19.73 -7.61 -3.20
N ASN A 758 -18.99 -8.62 -2.77
CA ASN A 758 -19.19 -9.33 -1.51
C ASN A 758 -17.84 -9.78 -0.93
N GLY A 759 -16.75 -9.11 -1.34
CA GLY A 759 -15.37 -9.52 -1.14
C GLY A 759 -14.99 -10.73 -2.00
N VAL A 760 -13.78 -10.71 -2.56
CA VAL A 760 -13.22 -11.88 -3.25
C VAL A 760 -12.71 -12.89 -2.20
N ALA A 761 -13.19 -14.13 -2.26
CA ALA A 761 -12.73 -15.19 -1.36
C ALA A 761 -11.37 -15.73 -1.83
N ALA A 762 -10.33 -15.48 -1.08
CA ALA A 762 -9.00 -16.03 -1.31
C ALA A 762 -8.85 -17.36 -0.57
N TRP A 763 -8.58 -18.43 -1.34
CA TRP A 763 -8.40 -19.78 -0.80
C TRP A 763 -6.93 -20.17 -0.92
N VAL A 764 -6.27 -20.37 0.21
CA VAL A 764 -4.82 -20.56 0.28
C VAL A 764 -4.47 -21.55 1.40
N ASN A 765 -3.50 -22.43 1.18
CA ASN A 765 -3.04 -23.32 2.24
C ASN A 765 -2.23 -22.55 3.29
N GLU A 766 -2.21 -23.05 4.53
CA GLU A 766 -1.62 -22.33 5.66
C GLU A 766 -0.10 -22.19 5.56
N GLN A 767 0.60 -23.08 4.84
CA GLN A 767 2.03 -22.91 4.57
C GLN A 767 2.28 -21.67 3.72
N ALA A 768 1.60 -21.55 2.58
CA ALA A 768 1.71 -20.38 1.72
C ALA A 768 1.27 -19.11 2.44
N LEU A 769 0.18 -19.18 3.20
CA LEU A 769 -0.31 -18.05 3.97
C LEU A 769 0.77 -17.53 4.94
N ARG A 770 1.40 -18.39 5.72
CA ARG A 770 2.39 -18.01 6.74
C ARG A 770 3.77 -17.67 6.19
N GLU A 771 4.25 -18.41 5.18
CA GLU A 771 5.60 -18.21 4.64
C GLU A 771 5.66 -17.10 3.59
N ILE A 772 4.53 -16.74 2.97
CA ILE A 772 4.43 -15.80 1.87
C ILE A 772 3.58 -14.59 2.24
N TYR A 773 2.24 -14.76 2.33
CA TYR A 773 1.31 -13.64 2.34
C TYR A 773 1.23 -12.89 3.68
N LEU A 774 1.51 -13.54 4.78
CA LEU A 774 1.59 -12.91 6.10
C LEU A 774 3.02 -12.49 6.48
N ARG A 775 4.03 -13.05 5.83
CA ARG A 775 5.43 -12.85 6.19
C ARG A 775 5.91 -11.39 6.15
N PRO A 776 5.56 -10.54 5.16
CA PRO A 776 5.96 -9.13 5.18
C PRO A 776 5.44 -8.39 6.42
N PHE A 777 4.19 -8.65 6.79
CA PHE A 777 3.56 -8.08 7.99
C PHE A 777 4.21 -8.59 9.26
N GLU A 778 4.48 -9.90 9.35
CA GLU A 778 5.16 -10.51 10.49
C GLU A 778 6.53 -9.87 10.73
N ILE A 779 7.36 -9.72 9.69
CA ILE A 779 8.67 -9.09 9.79
C ILE A 779 8.53 -7.67 10.32
N THR A 780 7.64 -6.85 9.73
CA THR A 780 7.44 -5.47 10.12
C THR A 780 6.94 -5.34 11.57
N ILE A 781 5.94 -6.14 11.97
CA ILE A 781 5.35 -6.06 13.31
C ILE A 781 6.35 -6.47 14.40
N LYS A 782 7.14 -7.53 14.15
CA LYS A 782 8.09 -8.04 15.13
C LYS A 782 9.38 -7.23 15.21
N SER A 783 9.77 -6.52 14.14
CA SER A 783 11.10 -5.91 14.03
C SER A 783 11.08 -4.39 14.05
N ALA A 784 9.99 -3.73 13.60
CA ALA A 784 9.91 -2.28 13.60
C ALA A 784 10.06 -1.73 15.01
N SER A 785 10.93 -0.73 15.16
CA SER A 785 11.24 -0.16 16.48
C SER A 785 11.71 1.29 16.35
N SER A 786 11.22 2.13 17.25
CA SER A 786 11.68 3.51 17.38
C SER A 786 11.67 3.95 18.84
N GLU A 787 12.63 4.80 19.22
CA GLU A 787 12.69 5.37 20.57
C GLU A 787 11.63 6.48 20.74
N MET A 788 10.89 6.41 21.82
CA MET A 788 9.86 7.38 22.23
C MET A 788 10.22 7.99 23.58
N HIS A 789 9.95 9.30 23.75
CA HIS A 789 10.15 10.02 25.02
C HIS A 789 8.82 10.24 25.76
N TYR A 790 8.87 10.18 27.10
CA TYR A 790 7.72 10.45 27.96
C TYR A 790 8.15 10.99 29.34
N PHE A 791 7.22 11.55 30.09
CA PHE A 791 7.39 11.95 31.49
C PHE A 791 6.63 11.01 32.39
N SER A 792 7.23 10.52 33.43
CA SER A 792 6.59 9.59 34.40
C SER A 792 6.59 10.09 35.83
N ASP A 793 7.10 11.30 36.09
CA ASP A 793 7.14 11.91 37.40
C ASP A 793 6.70 13.38 37.38
N GLU A 794 6.44 13.94 38.58
CA GLU A 794 6.05 15.35 38.73
C GLU A 794 7.23 16.34 38.58
N GLU A 795 8.44 15.86 38.49
CA GLU A 795 9.67 16.64 38.32
C GLU A 795 10.01 16.87 36.83
N GLY A 796 9.32 16.24 35.89
CA GLY A 796 9.57 16.39 34.45
C GLY A 796 10.82 15.66 33.96
N THR A 797 11.16 14.56 34.64
CA THR A 797 12.22 13.67 34.17
C THR A 797 11.81 12.99 32.87
N VAL A 798 12.68 13.08 31.86
CA VAL A 798 12.47 12.42 30.57
C VAL A 798 12.91 10.97 30.64
N PHE A 799 12.02 10.08 30.28
CA PHE A 799 12.26 8.65 30.12
C PHE A 799 12.15 8.26 28.65
N THR A 800 12.71 7.12 28.29
CA THR A 800 12.64 6.57 26.92
C THR A 800 12.11 5.15 26.94
N LYS A 801 11.40 4.78 25.87
CA LYS A 801 10.89 3.44 25.61
C LYS A 801 10.89 3.19 24.10
N ASN A 802 11.24 1.98 23.69
CA ASN A 802 11.06 1.58 22.31
C ASN A 802 9.58 1.22 22.06
N ILE A 803 9.05 1.68 20.94
CA ILE A 803 7.71 1.33 20.46
C ILE A 803 7.81 0.72 19.08
N GLY A 804 7.04 -0.33 18.82
CA GLY A 804 7.00 -1.02 17.53
C GLY A 804 6.00 -0.43 16.54
N ALA A 805 5.61 -1.22 15.55
CA ALA A 805 4.49 -0.91 14.67
C ALA A 805 3.18 -0.95 15.46
N THR A 806 2.37 0.10 15.41
CA THR A 806 1.16 0.25 16.23
C THR A 806 -0.12 0.46 15.42
N ALA A 807 -0.08 0.27 14.10
CA ALA A 807 -1.25 0.40 13.26
C ALA A 807 -1.24 -0.60 12.08
N VAL A 808 -2.42 -1.13 11.75
CA VAL A 808 -2.64 -2.07 10.63
C VAL A 808 -3.95 -1.69 9.94
N MET A 809 -4.03 -1.87 8.61
CA MET A 809 -5.30 -1.79 7.89
C MET A 809 -5.69 -3.17 7.37
N SER A 810 -6.88 -3.64 7.75
CA SER A 810 -7.44 -4.88 7.24
C SER A 810 -7.91 -4.73 5.79
N SER A 811 -7.96 -5.84 5.05
CA SER A 811 -8.27 -5.82 3.62
C SER A 811 -9.75 -5.98 3.29
N PHE A 812 -10.14 -5.64 2.04
CA PHE A 812 -11.49 -5.85 1.50
C PHE A 812 -11.86 -7.32 1.28
N ASN A 813 -10.89 -8.13 0.83
CA ASN A 813 -11.14 -9.51 0.45
C ASN A 813 -11.59 -10.38 1.64
N ARG A 814 -12.03 -11.57 1.31
CA ARG A 814 -12.24 -12.64 2.28
C ARG A 814 -11.00 -13.52 2.35
N ILE A 815 -10.70 -13.98 3.55
CA ILE A 815 -9.78 -15.08 3.79
C ILE A 815 -10.62 -16.35 3.95
N GLY A 816 -10.54 -17.26 2.97
CA GLY A 816 -11.59 -18.26 2.80
C GLY A 816 -12.96 -17.60 2.59
N ALA A 817 -13.97 -18.04 3.33
CA ALA A 817 -15.32 -17.48 3.23
C ALA A 817 -15.58 -16.27 4.14
N VAL A 818 -14.67 -15.93 5.06
CA VAL A 818 -14.85 -14.86 6.06
C VAL A 818 -14.16 -13.58 5.60
N TRP A 819 -14.82 -12.42 5.73
CA TRP A 819 -14.16 -11.14 5.51
C TRP A 819 -12.88 -11.01 6.36
N ALA A 820 -11.77 -10.61 5.75
CA ALA A 820 -10.47 -10.57 6.43
C ALA A 820 -10.51 -9.73 7.71
N GLY A 821 -11.06 -8.51 7.66
CA GLY A 821 -11.24 -7.65 8.84
C GLY A 821 -12.19 -8.20 9.92
N GLY A 822 -12.97 -9.22 9.58
CA GLY A 822 -13.87 -9.93 10.50
C GLY A 822 -13.39 -11.34 10.88
N SER A 823 -12.15 -11.70 10.54
CA SER A 823 -11.56 -13.01 10.85
C SER A 823 -10.82 -12.96 12.19
N TYR A 824 -11.40 -13.55 13.23
CA TYR A 824 -10.78 -13.63 14.55
C TYR A 824 -9.42 -14.35 14.53
N PRO A 825 -9.25 -15.48 13.81
CA PRO A 825 -7.95 -16.13 13.68
C PRO A 825 -6.88 -15.20 13.10
N LEU A 826 -7.23 -14.38 12.11
CA LEU A 826 -6.30 -13.45 11.47
C LEU A 826 -5.99 -12.23 12.36
N MET A 827 -7.05 -11.53 12.83
CA MET A 827 -6.93 -10.23 13.50
C MET A 827 -6.52 -10.34 14.98
N THR A 828 -6.90 -11.43 15.65
CA THR A 828 -6.56 -11.64 17.06
C THR A 828 -5.51 -12.72 17.22
N THR A 829 -5.78 -13.96 16.82
CA THR A 829 -4.87 -15.07 17.15
C THR A 829 -3.49 -14.87 16.51
N VAL A 830 -3.41 -14.62 15.20
CA VAL A 830 -2.12 -14.47 14.52
C VAL A 830 -1.49 -13.10 14.82
N LEU A 831 -2.24 -12.03 14.58
CA LEU A 831 -1.69 -10.68 14.68
C LEU A 831 -1.29 -10.31 16.12
N ARG A 832 -2.20 -10.55 17.10
CA ARG A 832 -2.01 -10.10 18.47
C ARG A 832 -1.40 -11.18 19.36
N ASP A 833 -1.99 -12.37 19.36
CA ASP A 833 -1.58 -13.40 20.33
C ASP A 833 -0.25 -14.07 19.90
N GLU A 834 -0.07 -14.40 18.58
CA GLU A 834 1.18 -15.00 18.10
C GLU A 834 2.29 -13.96 17.95
N TRP A 835 2.04 -12.82 17.28
CA TRP A 835 3.08 -11.83 16.95
C TRP A 835 3.26 -10.75 18.01
N GLY A 836 2.30 -10.57 18.93
CA GLY A 836 2.38 -9.57 20.00
C GLY A 836 2.11 -8.15 19.52
N PHE A 837 1.24 -7.97 18.54
CA PHE A 837 0.87 -6.63 18.04
C PHE A 837 0.10 -5.85 19.11
N GLU A 838 0.66 -4.74 19.54
CA GLU A 838 0.10 -3.79 20.51
C GLU A 838 -0.26 -2.49 19.79
N GLY A 839 -1.45 -2.41 19.25
CA GLY A 839 -1.90 -1.24 18.52
C GLY A 839 -3.29 -1.48 17.92
N TYR A 840 -3.77 -0.58 17.07
CA TYR A 840 -5.11 -0.73 16.52
C TYR A 840 -5.15 -1.09 15.03
N VAL A 841 -6.20 -1.82 14.67
CA VAL A 841 -6.52 -2.17 13.30
C VAL A 841 -7.66 -1.28 12.82
N ILE A 842 -7.43 -0.54 11.71
CA ILE A 842 -8.50 0.12 10.96
C ILE A 842 -8.98 -0.80 9.84
N THR A 843 -10.27 -0.78 9.52
CA THR A 843 -10.74 -1.47 8.32
C THR A 843 -10.29 -0.72 7.07
N ASP A 844 -10.26 -1.37 5.91
CA ASP A 844 -10.31 -0.66 4.64
C ASP A 844 -11.64 0.10 4.51
N PHE A 845 -11.80 0.96 3.48
CA PHE A 845 -12.92 1.92 3.40
C PHE A 845 -14.28 1.22 3.42
N ASN A 846 -14.97 1.29 4.58
CA ASN A 846 -16.12 0.48 4.89
C ASN A 846 -17.43 1.10 4.39
N LEU A 847 -17.77 0.84 3.12
CA LEU A 847 -19.04 1.21 2.51
C LEU A 847 -19.96 0.01 2.22
N TYR A 848 -19.47 -1.21 2.32
CA TYR A 848 -20.11 -2.42 1.83
C TYR A 848 -20.80 -3.20 2.95
N ASP A 849 -21.95 -3.82 2.65
CA ASP A 849 -22.79 -4.47 3.65
C ASP A 849 -22.15 -5.70 4.30
N PHE A 850 -21.24 -6.38 3.61
CA PHE A 850 -20.56 -7.55 4.14
C PHE A 850 -19.47 -7.20 5.18
N MET A 851 -18.99 -5.95 5.21
CA MET A 851 -18.05 -5.45 6.20
C MET A 851 -18.83 -4.92 7.40
N VAL A 852 -19.23 -5.82 8.29
CA VAL A 852 -20.07 -5.51 9.45
C VAL A 852 -19.21 -4.98 10.61
N PRO A 853 -19.44 -3.78 11.15
CA PRO A 853 -18.63 -3.22 12.24
C PRO A 853 -18.56 -4.12 13.47
N ASP A 854 -19.68 -4.73 13.89
CA ASP A 854 -19.72 -5.67 15.02
C ASP A 854 -18.79 -6.86 14.81
N GLN A 855 -18.75 -7.41 13.60
CA GLN A 855 -17.86 -8.51 13.24
C GLN A 855 -16.39 -8.06 13.29
N GLY A 856 -16.10 -6.85 12.77
CA GLY A 856 -14.76 -6.26 12.82
C GLY A 856 -14.27 -6.11 14.25
N VAL A 857 -15.03 -5.41 15.09
CA VAL A 857 -14.66 -5.15 16.49
C VAL A 857 -14.56 -6.45 17.32
N TYR A 858 -15.42 -7.44 17.05
CA TYR A 858 -15.30 -8.77 17.64
C TYR A 858 -14.00 -9.48 17.25
N ALA A 859 -13.61 -9.35 15.98
CA ALA A 859 -12.42 -10.02 15.45
C ALA A 859 -11.10 -9.33 15.81
N GLY A 860 -11.13 -8.06 16.23
CA GLY A 860 -9.94 -7.25 16.52
C GLY A 860 -9.61 -6.15 15.51
N SER A 861 -10.56 -5.84 14.58
CA SER A 861 -10.54 -4.61 13.79
C SER A 861 -11.22 -3.49 14.59
N ASP A 862 -10.43 -2.56 15.09
CA ASP A 862 -10.84 -1.65 16.17
C ASP A 862 -11.59 -0.42 15.70
N LEU A 863 -11.25 0.06 14.50
CA LEU A 863 -11.75 1.31 13.93
C LEU A 863 -12.34 1.07 12.54
N THR A 864 -13.57 1.50 12.34
CA THR A 864 -14.22 1.42 11.04
C THR A 864 -13.84 2.66 10.19
N LEU A 865 -13.17 2.48 9.07
CA LEU A 865 -12.86 3.56 8.12
C LEU A 865 -14.14 3.95 7.37
N THR A 866 -14.92 4.82 7.97
CA THR A 866 -16.19 5.31 7.43
C THR A 866 -16.57 6.64 8.06
N PHE A 867 -17.61 7.29 7.51
CA PHE A 867 -18.20 8.50 8.04
C PHE A 867 -19.49 8.21 8.80
N THR A 868 -19.69 8.81 9.96
CA THR A 868 -20.98 8.77 10.64
C THR A 868 -22.03 9.54 9.81
N PRO A 869 -23.23 9.03 9.58
CA PRO A 869 -23.85 7.79 10.09
C PRO A 869 -23.91 6.63 9.08
N MET A 870 -22.90 6.47 8.21
CA MET A 870 -22.96 5.48 7.12
C MET A 870 -23.01 4.05 7.63
N LYS A 871 -22.40 3.78 8.80
CA LYS A 871 -22.40 2.48 9.47
C LYS A 871 -22.93 2.60 10.90
N SER A 872 -23.41 1.50 11.43
CA SER A 872 -23.87 1.39 12.81
C SER A 872 -23.63 -0.02 13.31
N MET A 873 -23.50 -0.17 14.64
CA MET A 873 -23.51 -1.47 15.28
C MET A 873 -24.91 -2.09 15.21
N GLN A 874 -24.96 -3.41 15.02
CA GLN A 874 -26.20 -4.20 15.17
C GLN A 874 -26.56 -4.35 16.65
N ASP A 875 -25.55 -4.46 17.52
CA ASP A 875 -25.69 -4.53 18.98
C ASP A 875 -24.59 -3.69 19.64
N ALA A 876 -24.99 -2.59 20.26
CA ALA A 876 -24.08 -1.67 20.95
C ALA A 876 -24.14 -1.78 22.49
N THR A 877 -24.98 -2.63 23.04
CA THR A 877 -25.35 -2.58 24.48
C THR A 877 -25.21 -3.87 25.25
N SER A 878 -25.01 -5.01 24.60
CA SER A 878 -24.69 -6.25 25.32
C SER A 878 -23.31 -6.20 25.97
N ALA A 879 -23.11 -7.00 27.01
CA ALA A 879 -21.83 -7.07 27.72
C ALA A 879 -20.68 -7.43 26.75
N ALA A 880 -20.89 -8.39 25.87
CA ALA A 880 -19.92 -8.79 24.86
C ALA A 880 -19.55 -7.63 23.91
N SER A 881 -20.54 -6.92 23.38
CA SER A 881 -20.28 -5.79 22.48
C SER A 881 -19.56 -4.64 23.19
N VAL A 882 -19.95 -4.31 24.42
CA VAL A 882 -19.27 -3.25 25.20
C VAL A 882 -17.83 -3.67 25.54
N THR A 883 -17.59 -4.94 25.86
CA THR A 883 -16.23 -5.46 26.09
C THR A 883 -15.37 -5.34 24.82
N ASN A 884 -15.90 -5.74 23.66
CA ASN A 884 -15.18 -5.67 22.39
C ASN A 884 -14.86 -4.22 22.03
N MET A 885 -15.84 -3.30 22.15
CA MET A 885 -15.60 -1.85 21.91
C MET A 885 -14.58 -1.27 22.90
N ARG A 886 -14.58 -1.71 24.18
CA ARG A 886 -13.61 -1.29 25.18
C ARG A 886 -12.19 -1.74 24.79
N ASN A 887 -12.03 -2.97 24.31
CA ASN A 887 -10.75 -3.48 23.80
C ASN A 887 -10.28 -2.67 22.59
N ALA A 888 -11.19 -2.39 21.65
CA ALA A 888 -10.89 -1.55 20.50
C ALA A 888 -10.43 -0.13 20.92
N MET A 889 -11.10 0.45 21.91
CA MET A 889 -10.68 1.74 22.46
C MET A 889 -9.31 1.68 23.12
N HIS A 890 -8.98 0.59 23.84
CA HIS A 890 -7.65 0.41 24.41
C HIS A 890 -6.57 0.48 23.32
N ASN A 891 -6.73 -0.27 22.24
CA ASN A 891 -5.81 -0.30 21.11
C ASN A 891 -5.63 1.08 20.46
N ILE A 892 -6.72 1.80 20.19
CA ILE A 892 -6.70 3.14 19.61
C ILE A 892 -6.03 4.14 20.55
N LEU A 893 -6.33 4.08 21.83
CA LEU A 893 -5.81 5.00 22.84
C LEU A 893 -4.34 4.74 23.13
N TYR A 894 -3.89 3.48 23.15
CA TYR A 894 -2.48 3.13 23.29
C TYR A 894 -1.63 3.70 22.16
N THR A 895 -2.05 3.53 20.91
CA THR A 895 -1.37 4.13 19.76
C THR A 895 -1.38 5.66 19.82
N THR A 896 -2.53 6.27 20.14
CA THR A 896 -2.64 7.74 20.26
C THR A 896 -1.71 8.27 21.35
N ALA A 897 -1.70 7.66 22.54
CA ALA A 897 -0.86 8.08 23.67
C ALA A 897 0.62 8.10 23.34
N ASN A 898 1.07 7.19 22.48
CA ASN A 898 2.47 6.99 22.14
C ASN A 898 2.90 7.70 20.83
N SER A 899 1.99 8.43 20.18
CA SER A 899 2.22 9.10 18.90
C SER A 899 2.56 10.60 19.06
N ASN A 900 2.81 11.25 17.91
CA ASN A 900 2.98 12.70 17.81
C ASN A 900 1.69 13.50 18.06
N ALA A 901 0.53 12.84 18.13
CA ALA A 901 -0.73 13.47 18.52
C ALA A 901 -0.67 14.08 19.95
N MET A 902 0.24 13.58 20.77
CA MET A 902 0.45 14.05 22.13
C MET A 902 1.44 15.21 22.24
N ASN A 903 2.03 15.71 21.13
CA ASN A 903 2.92 16.87 21.15
C ASN A 903 2.26 18.08 21.81
N GLY A 904 2.95 18.68 22.77
CA GLY A 904 2.48 19.84 23.56
C GLY A 904 1.56 19.48 24.74
N LEU A 905 1.24 18.19 24.94
CA LEU A 905 0.41 17.74 26.07
C LEU A 905 1.29 17.23 27.21
N VAL A 906 0.95 17.64 28.42
CA VAL A 906 1.52 17.17 29.68
C VAL A 906 0.40 16.93 30.69
N SER A 907 0.66 16.25 31.79
CA SER A 907 -0.34 16.03 32.84
C SER A 907 -0.97 17.37 33.31
N GLY A 908 -2.30 17.40 33.33
CA GLY A 908 -3.08 18.60 33.69
C GLY A 908 -3.27 19.64 32.56
N ALA A 909 -2.74 19.40 31.36
CA ALA A 909 -3.07 20.22 30.19
C ALA A 909 -4.53 20.00 29.74
N GLN A 910 -5.13 21.03 29.14
CA GLN A 910 -6.52 21.00 28.65
C GLN A 910 -6.57 21.22 27.14
N ILE A 911 -7.41 20.44 26.46
CA ILE A 911 -7.65 20.58 25.02
C ILE A 911 -8.92 21.42 24.82
N ILE A 912 -8.80 22.56 24.15
CA ILE A 912 -9.94 23.39 23.72
C ILE A 912 -10.11 23.25 22.21
N ARG A 913 -11.28 22.79 21.81
CA ARG A 913 -11.68 22.76 20.39
C ARG A 913 -12.34 24.08 20.02
N HIS A 914 -11.83 24.72 18.98
CA HIS A 914 -12.48 25.89 18.38
C HIS A 914 -13.50 25.44 17.32
N THR A 915 -14.61 26.15 17.26
CA THR A 915 -15.66 25.92 16.28
C THR A 915 -15.11 26.10 14.85
N PRO A 916 -15.35 25.16 13.93
CA PRO A 916 -14.89 25.28 12.55
C PRO A 916 -15.44 26.53 11.86
N THR A 917 -14.67 27.13 10.97
CA THR A 917 -15.04 28.35 10.24
C THR A 917 -16.37 28.21 9.49
N TRP A 918 -16.63 27.06 8.89
CA TRP A 918 -17.86 26.82 8.17
C TRP A 918 -19.12 26.88 9.07
N ARG A 919 -19.01 26.52 10.36
CA ARG A 919 -20.11 26.67 11.34
C ARG A 919 -20.50 28.12 11.57
N PHE A 920 -19.53 29.04 11.61
CA PHE A 920 -19.84 30.49 11.71
C PHE A 920 -20.55 30.97 10.45
N VAL A 921 -20.19 30.48 9.28
CA VAL A 921 -20.89 30.79 8.01
C VAL A 921 -22.31 30.25 8.06
N GLN A 922 -22.53 29.02 8.52
CA GLN A 922 -23.87 28.43 8.69
C GLN A 922 -24.70 29.24 9.65
N ILE A 923 -24.19 29.56 10.85
CA ILE A 923 -24.90 30.41 11.85
C ILE A 923 -25.26 31.76 11.25
N GLY A 924 -24.34 32.39 10.53
CA GLY A 924 -24.59 33.65 9.83
C GLY A 924 -25.70 33.54 8.80
N ALA A 925 -25.74 32.48 8.02
CA ALA A 925 -26.80 32.19 7.06
C ALA A 925 -28.16 31.98 7.77
N ASP A 926 -28.20 31.22 8.84
CA ASP A 926 -29.41 30.94 9.61
C ASP A 926 -29.97 32.23 10.24
N ILE A 927 -29.11 33.10 10.77
CA ILE A 927 -29.50 34.41 11.26
C ILE A 927 -30.11 35.24 10.12
N ALA A 928 -29.50 35.31 8.97
CA ALA A 928 -29.96 36.04 7.80
C ALA A 928 -31.34 35.51 7.31
N ILE A 929 -31.50 34.20 7.25
CA ILE A 929 -32.78 33.53 6.91
C ILE A 929 -33.81 33.84 7.97
N GLY A 930 -33.48 33.78 9.26
CA GLY A 930 -34.40 34.15 10.37
C GLY A 930 -34.89 35.58 10.25
N LEU A 931 -33.99 36.51 10.00
CA LEU A 931 -34.35 37.94 9.80
C LEU A 931 -35.26 38.16 8.57
N PHE A 932 -34.94 37.45 7.48
CA PHE A 932 -35.79 37.45 6.26
C PHE A 932 -37.20 36.93 6.53
N LEU A 933 -37.36 35.84 7.28
CA LEU A 933 -38.63 35.23 7.64
C LEU A 933 -39.43 36.22 8.53
N ILE A 934 -38.80 36.81 9.54
CA ILE A 934 -39.43 37.81 10.42
C ILE A 934 -39.89 39.02 9.62
N ALA A 935 -39.01 39.61 8.79
CA ALA A 935 -39.35 40.75 7.95
C ALA A 935 -40.49 40.44 6.96
N GLY A 936 -40.49 39.21 6.36
CA GLY A 936 -41.52 38.74 5.47
C GLY A 936 -42.87 38.61 6.16
N VAL A 937 -42.90 38.04 7.37
CA VAL A 937 -44.14 37.95 8.18
C VAL A 937 -44.65 39.32 8.54
N LEU A 938 -43.81 40.21 9.04
CA LEU A 938 -44.17 41.59 9.35
C LEU A 938 -44.72 42.32 8.15
N TRP A 939 -44.11 42.17 6.99
CA TRP A 939 -44.58 42.76 5.74
C TRP A 939 -46.00 42.27 5.35
N VAL A 940 -46.21 40.97 5.43
CA VAL A 940 -47.55 40.37 5.18
C VAL A 940 -48.58 40.92 6.17
N VAL A 941 -48.26 41.06 7.44
CA VAL A 941 -49.13 41.60 8.47
C VAL A 941 -49.46 43.09 8.23
N ILE A 942 -48.44 43.92 8.01
CA ILE A 942 -48.59 45.37 7.76
C ILE A 942 -49.42 45.62 6.51
N ARG A 943 -49.12 44.92 5.41
CA ARG A 943 -49.87 45.07 4.17
C ARG A 943 -51.33 44.64 4.34
N THR A 944 -51.56 43.58 5.12
CA THR A 944 -52.91 43.10 5.43
C THR A 944 -53.71 44.08 6.25
N ARG A 945 -53.11 44.76 7.24
CA ARG A 945 -53.75 45.80 8.07
C ARG A 945 -54.10 46.99 7.20
N ARG A 946 -53.18 47.55 6.44
CA ARG A 946 -53.39 48.67 5.51
C ARG A 946 -54.52 48.41 4.54
N TYR A 947 -54.62 47.20 3.98
CA TYR A 947 -55.70 46.80 3.06
C TYR A 947 -57.06 46.76 3.77
N LYS A 948 -57.12 46.35 5.04
CA LYS A 948 -58.36 46.38 5.83
C LYS A 948 -58.82 47.79 6.08
N ASP A 949 -57.88 48.70 6.42
CA ASP A 949 -58.17 50.10 6.66
C ASP A 949 -58.64 50.86 5.41
N GLU A 950 -58.02 50.52 4.24
CA GLU A 950 -58.46 51.04 2.94
C GLU A 950 -59.85 50.53 2.57
N VAL A 951 -60.21 49.28 2.88
CA VAL A 951 -61.57 48.72 2.62
C VAL A 951 -62.62 49.21 3.64
N ALA A 952 -62.28 49.58 4.86
CA ALA A 952 -63.18 50.08 5.87
C ALA A 952 -63.49 51.59 5.68
N ASN A 953 -62.67 52.32 4.91
CA ASN A 953 -62.83 53.72 4.60
C ASN A 953 -63.44 54.04 3.25
N VAL A 954 -63.87 52.95 2.52
CA VAL A 954 -64.69 53.02 1.27
C VAL A 954 -66.07 52.48 1.58
#